data_4bf9dddf2f768aa3233eb76c72988f4c
#
_entry.id   4bf9dddf2f768aa3233eb76c72988f4c
#
_cell.length_a   1.000
_cell.length_b   1.000
_cell.length_c   1.000
_cell.angle_alpha   90.00
_cell.angle_beta   90.00
_cell.angle_gamma   90.00
#
_symmetry.space_group_name_H-M   'P 1'
#
loop_
_entity.id
_entity.type
_entity.pdbx_description
1 polymer ?
#
loop_
_entity_poly.entity_id
_entity_poly.type
_entity_poly.pdbx_seq_one_letter_code
_entity_poly.pdbx_strand_id
1 'polypeptide(L)'
;MRRVSNRGVIGFCLTATAFSIRAEIVPTSNTSVELARAVFDTEALKSNGLDPAIADYYSLGSRFIPGVHNVTVLINGKKHGMMSVKFNDDGTPCIDKDFLEKAGLLKKIKRNTCPLLSQYWPTATITSLPETEELSLVVPPEAIDPEDTRQMAEVSGGHAAMLNYSMFGTHYKYNDDNSDQFHSTFEFGFNAGDWIVRSTQLVNDGSDQKLETDSLYTYAQRTFTDYGVMVQGGQINIANSRFSIPTVYGVQLMPDNTLLPGNSSGIEVTGIARYSQARVDVRQAGQIIYSTLVPAGPFSLKDVPIANLNTDLNVTVTETDGTESHFTVSASTFRSNHVGRAPGFSLAVGRADDMDTHFEQPWIVSASDGWSINNRMNFMAGMVMADNHYYGFSGNLDTVPMQNLYASLGFLGSIDNRSQTDGNKTTLDLGYSLPWGIGVSLGGSYGTPDYREMQELYDDEDDYSPTKYDTNASISWSDSRLGRFSLGYYRNETWDSDYNSRRIISSWSQMYKYFSVSVNWESDISHGENSDHDMFYVNVSVPLGRTGVSTSSWYRESEGHSSYGSRAMGSLNDDNQYTVGVSRDRDENVTNWDSSLNSNLHYTTLAVSAGGDNDSNNNYSAALSGGMVAHDDGITFSPYAVTDTYAITQLDKPVAGIQIITSRGPVWTDKWGQAVVPALTPFHESNLELNTQSLPGNLDVNNGRTAIKASHGAVAKWQFTTLSQRRVLLSVLRADGTPLPAGVSIVNEKGEYITSAPEKGVIFLNDVSASHQLYAKTEGGRCKLNFVLPEADPKKFYEEIKGKCL
;
A
#
# COMPACT_ATOMS: atom_id res chain seq x y z
N MET A 1 37.71 15.29 -51.46
CA MET A 1 36.68 16.32 -51.61
C MET A 1 35.61 16.07 -50.55
N ARG A 2 35.61 16.90 -49.55
CA ARG A 2 34.76 16.81 -48.34
C ARG A 2 33.33 17.22 -48.68
N ARG A 3 32.35 16.44 -48.27
CA ARG A 3 30.97 16.92 -48.10
C ARG A 3 30.69 17.02 -46.60
N VAL A 4 30.45 18.24 -46.18
CA VAL A 4 29.98 18.61 -44.85
C VAL A 4 28.45 18.49 -44.89
N SER A 5 27.89 17.70 -43.99
CA SER A 5 26.45 17.62 -43.75
C SER A 5 26.11 18.53 -42.56
N ASN A 6 25.38 19.60 -42.82
CA ASN A 6 24.78 20.49 -41.85
C ASN A 6 23.60 19.78 -41.19
N ARG A 7 23.68 19.46 -39.90
CA ARG A 7 22.52 19.20 -39.06
C ARG A 7 22.09 20.50 -38.39
N GLY A 8 20.92 20.97 -38.76
CA GLY A 8 20.32 22.18 -38.22
C GLY A 8 19.84 21.97 -36.79
N VAL A 9 20.35 22.76 -35.88
CA VAL A 9 19.86 22.93 -34.51
C VAL A 9 18.60 23.80 -34.58
N ILE A 10 17.45 23.26 -34.27
CA ILE A 10 16.21 24.03 -34.09
C ILE A 10 16.25 24.61 -32.67
N GLY A 11 16.66 25.89 -32.60
CA GLY A 11 16.58 26.69 -31.40
C GLY A 11 15.14 27.14 -31.15
N PHE A 12 14.52 26.66 -30.06
CA PHE A 12 13.27 27.22 -29.54
C PHE A 12 13.56 28.48 -28.75
N CYS A 13 13.32 29.68 -29.37
CA CYS A 13 13.26 30.94 -28.66
C CYS A 13 11.90 31.07 -27.96
N LEU A 14 11.87 30.95 -26.65
CA LEU A 14 10.75 31.34 -25.81
C LEU A 14 10.82 32.84 -25.55
N THR A 15 10.02 33.61 -26.27
CA THR A 15 9.73 35.02 -25.94
C THR A 15 8.67 35.06 -24.85
N ALA A 16 9.09 35.39 -23.64
CA ALA A 16 8.19 35.67 -22.53
C ALA A 16 7.54 37.05 -22.71
N THR A 17 6.26 37.04 -23.08
CA THR A 17 5.41 38.25 -22.97
C THR A 17 4.76 38.23 -21.59
N ALA A 18 5.21 39.16 -20.74
CA ALA A 18 4.61 39.39 -19.43
C ALA A 18 3.23 40.03 -19.59
N PHE A 19 2.17 39.27 -19.34
CA PHE A 19 0.83 39.83 -19.10
C PHE A 19 0.66 40.09 -17.62
N SER A 20 0.66 41.38 -17.23
CA SER A 20 0.30 41.84 -15.90
C SER A 20 -1.22 41.74 -15.72
N ILE A 21 -1.70 40.68 -15.08
CA ILE A 21 -3.07 40.59 -14.61
C ILE A 21 -3.09 41.11 -13.18
N ARG A 22 -3.66 42.33 -13.01
CA ARG A 22 -4.08 42.83 -11.69
C ARG A 22 -5.22 41.95 -11.20
N ALA A 23 -4.95 41.17 -10.18
CA ALA A 23 -6.00 40.51 -9.40
C ALA A 23 -6.61 41.55 -8.43
N GLU A 24 -7.82 41.95 -8.70
CA GLU A 24 -8.67 42.67 -7.75
C GLU A 24 -9.05 41.68 -6.63
N ILE A 25 -8.56 41.98 -5.42
CA ILE A 25 -8.95 41.27 -4.21
C ILE A 25 -10.38 41.70 -3.90
N VAL A 26 -11.34 40.83 -4.23
CA VAL A 26 -12.71 40.94 -3.71
C VAL A 26 -12.65 40.41 -2.28
N PRO A 27 -13.03 41.22 -1.26
CA PRO A 27 -13.12 40.71 0.09
C PRO A 27 -14.26 39.66 0.15
N THR A 28 -13.89 38.43 0.40
CA THR A 28 -14.87 37.39 0.76
C THR A 28 -15.51 37.78 2.08
N SER A 29 -16.72 38.31 2.01
CA SER A 29 -17.60 38.42 3.16
C SER A 29 -17.79 37.02 3.76
N ASN A 30 -17.53 36.90 5.06
CA ASN A 30 -17.95 35.76 5.89
C ASN A 30 -19.47 35.60 5.81
N THR A 31 -19.92 34.90 4.81
CA THR A 31 -21.29 34.38 4.80
C THR A 31 -21.19 33.04 5.54
N SER A 32 -21.58 33.04 6.81
CA SER A 32 -22.04 31.82 7.47
C SER A 32 -23.05 31.19 6.50
N VAL A 33 -22.76 30.00 6.04
CA VAL A 33 -23.73 29.17 5.30
C VAL A 33 -24.83 28.86 6.33
N GLU A 34 -25.87 29.67 6.33
CA GLU A 34 -27.13 29.33 6.99
C GLU A 34 -27.64 28.09 6.24
N LEU A 35 -27.44 26.93 6.83
CA LEU A 35 -28.05 25.67 6.38
C LEU A 35 -29.55 25.94 6.22
N ALA A 36 -30.06 25.83 5.00
CA ALA A 36 -31.45 26.03 4.71
C ALA A 36 -32.27 25.11 5.63
N ARG A 37 -32.98 25.67 6.59
CA ARG A 37 -33.89 24.94 7.45
C ARG A 37 -34.95 24.29 6.59
N ALA A 38 -35.03 22.96 6.60
CA ALA A 38 -36.12 22.23 5.99
C ALA A 38 -37.42 22.59 6.75
N VAL A 39 -38.37 23.20 6.07
CA VAL A 39 -39.65 23.55 6.67
C VAL A 39 -40.60 22.35 6.43
N PHE A 40 -40.97 21.69 7.51
CA PHE A 40 -41.91 20.59 7.49
C PHE A 40 -43.34 21.13 7.78
N ASP A 41 -44.33 20.62 7.05
CA ASP A 41 -45.74 20.91 7.35
C ASP A 41 -46.17 20.09 8.58
N THR A 42 -46.23 20.76 9.71
CA THR A 42 -46.58 20.14 11.00
C THR A 42 -48.05 19.72 11.05
N GLU A 43 -48.97 20.32 10.23
CA GLU A 43 -50.37 19.88 10.12
C GLU A 43 -50.49 18.59 9.33
N ALA A 44 -49.72 18.46 8.27
CA ALA A 44 -49.61 17.22 7.51
C ALA A 44 -49.02 16.07 8.36
N LEU A 45 -48.06 16.34 9.23
CA LEU A 45 -47.50 15.34 10.15
C LEU A 45 -48.58 14.88 11.16
N LYS A 46 -49.30 15.81 11.77
CA LYS A 46 -50.40 15.49 12.69
C LYS A 46 -51.53 14.70 12.04
N SER A 47 -51.93 15.06 10.83
CA SER A 47 -52.96 14.36 10.10
C SER A 47 -52.58 12.92 9.75
N ASN A 48 -51.27 12.63 9.62
CA ASN A 48 -50.71 11.30 9.40
C ASN A 48 -50.34 10.56 10.69
N GLY A 49 -50.71 11.10 11.84
CA GLY A 49 -50.45 10.46 13.16
C GLY A 49 -49.01 10.50 13.65
N LEU A 50 -48.18 11.38 13.08
CA LEU A 50 -46.80 11.57 13.46
C LEU A 50 -46.68 12.74 14.48
N ASP A 51 -45.79 12.61 15.44
CA ASP A 51 -45.53 13.67 16.41
C ASP A 51 -44.87 14.88 15.71
N PRO A 52 -45.43 16.09 15.85
CA PRO A 52 -44.85 17.31 15.32
C PRO A 52 -43.41 17.58 15.75
N ALA A 53 -42.99 17.10 16.91
CA ALA A 53 -41.63 17.17 17.38
C ALA A 53 -40.60 16.54 16.42
N ILE A 54 -41.06 15.63 15.54
CA ILE A 54 -40.26 15.04 14.46
C ILE A 54 -39.83 16.14 13.47
N ALA A 55 -40.69 17.09 13.15
CA ALA A 55 -40.37 18.21 12.28
C ALA A 55 -39.25 19.09 12.84
N ASP A 56 -39.32 19.39 14.14
CA ASP A 56 -38.26 20.16 14.81
C ASP A 56 -36.93 19.44 14.83
N TYR A 57 -36.94 18.10 14.99
CA TYR A 57 -35.76 17.28 14.96
C TYR A 57 -35.07 17.33 13.60
N TYR A 58 -35.77 17.14 12.50
CA TYR A 58 -35.20 17.11 11.14
C TYR A 58 -34.99 18.52 10.53
N SER A 59 -35.65 19.57 11.07
CA SER A 59 -35.43 20.94 10.60
C SER A 59 -34.03 21.49 10.91
N LEU A 60 -33.33 20.90 11.85
CA LEU A 60 -31.97 21.32 12.29
C LEU A 60 -30.83 20.66 11.51
N GLY A 61 -31.12 19.93 10.45
CA GLY A 61 -30.15 19.18 9.65
C GLY A 61 -29.83 17.79 10.21
N SER A 62 -28.99 17.06 9.49
CA SER A 62 -28.56 15.71 9.90
C SER A 62 -27.73 15.79 11.18
N ARG A 63 -28.10 15.06 12.23
CA ARG A 63 -27.40 15.01 13.52
C ARG A 63 -27.46 13.62 14.15
N PHE A 64 -26.49 13.31 14.99
CA PHE A 64 -26.52 12.06 15.76
C PHE A 64 -27.68 12.05 16.76
N ILE A 65 -28.32 10.91 16.88
CA ILE A 65 -29.35 10.66 17.90
C ILE A 65 -28.68 10.66 19.28
N PRO A 66 -29.33 11.18 20.33
CA PRO A 66 -28.77 11.12 21.69
C PRO A 66 -28.39 9.68 22.10
N GLY A 67 -27.23 9.50 22.69
CA GLY A 67 -26.76 8.18 23.09
C GLY A 67 -25.28 7.96 22.77
N VAL A 68 -24.84 6.71 22.88
CA VAL A 68 -23.46 6.32 22.54
C VAL A 68 -23.45 5.73 21.13
N HIS A 69 -22.63 6.31 20.26
CA HIS A 69 -22.42 5.85 18.89
C HIS A 69 -20.95 5.53 18.65
N ASN A 70 -20.70 4.51 17.85
CA ASN A 70 -19.36 4.24 17.34
C ASN A 70 -19.15 5.04 16.07
N VAL A 71 -18.24 5.99 16.12
CA VAL A 71 -17.95 6.90 15.01
C VAL A 71 -16.48 6.86 14.64
N THR A 72 -16.20 7.03 13.37
CA THR A 72 -14.84 7.22 12.89
C THR A 72 -14.39 8.63 13.21
N VAL A 73 -13.33 8.78 14.00
CA VAL A 73 -12.78 10.08 14.39
C VAL A 73 -11.64 10.47 13.46
N LEU A 74 -11.74 11.68 12.90
CA LEU A 74 -10.67 12.31 12.14
C LEU A 74 -10.11 13.50 12.92
N ILE A 75 -8.80 13.62 13.00
CA ILE A 75 -8.11 14.76 13.63
C ILE A 75 -7.19 15.39 12.59
N ASN A 76 -7.44 16.66 12.29
CA ASN A 76 -6.72 17.39 11.22
C ASN A 76 -6.71 16.66 9.87
N GLY A 77 -7.84 16.00 9.53
CA GLY A 77 -8.00 15.23 8.29
C GLY A 77 -7.37 13.83 8.31
N LYS A 78 -6.67 13.47 9.38
CA LYS A 78 -6.08 12.15 9.57
C LYS A 78 -7.03 11.26 10.37
N LYS A 79 -7.27 10.04 9.88
CA LYS A 79 -8.12 9.05 10.55
C LYS A 79 -7.44 8.54 11.81
N HIS A 80 -8.11 8.67 12.95
CA HIS A 80 -7.65 8.21 14.27
C HIS A 80 -8.33 6.91 14.73
N GLY A 81 -9.28 6.40 13.93
CA GLY A 81 -9.97 5.14 14.21
C GLY A 81 -11.40 5.30 14.66
N MET A 82 -12.02 4.19 15.04
CA MET A 82 -13.40 4.14 15.49
C MET A 82 -13.46 4.29 17.02
N MET A 83 -14.24 5.26 17.50
CA MET A 83 -14.38 5.54 18.91
C MET A 83 -15.86 5.55 19.33
N SER A 84 -16.15 5.05 20.53
CA SER A 84 -17.46 5.19 21.14
C SER A 84 -17.62 6.59 21.71
N VAL A 85 -18.46 7.41 21.10
CA VAL A 85 -18.71 8.80 21.50
C VAL A 85 -20.16 8.96 21.97
N LYS A 86 -20.33 9.59 23.11
CA LYS A 86 -21.66 9.95 23.62
C LYS A 86 -22.13 11.26 22.98
N PHE A 87 -23.29 11.28 22.41
CA PHE A 87 -23.96 12.48 21.89
C PHE A 87 -25.04 12.93 22.84
N ASN A 88 -25.13 14.25 23.06
CA ASN A 88 -26.13 14.90 23.90
C ASN A 88 -27.48 15.02 23.18
N ASP A 89 -28.52 15.50 23.85
CA ASP A 89 -29.85 15.67 23.33
C ASP A 89 -29.93 16.64 22.12
N ASP A 90 -28.98 17.54 22.00
CA ASP A 90 -28.83 18.45 20.86
C ASP A 90 -27.99 17.89 19.70
N GLY A 91 -27.52 16.65 19.81
CA GLY A 91 -26.65 15.98 18.81
C GLY A 91 -25.19 16.41 18.86
N THR A 92 -24.77 17.16 19.89
CA THR A 92 -23.37 17.52 20.08
C THR A 92 -22.58 16.38 20.74
N PRO A 93 -21.34 16.12 20.30
CA PRO A 93 -20.50 15.08 20.90
C PRO A 93 -19.99 15.52 22.29
N CYS A 94 -20.00 14.60 23.24
CA CYS A 94 -19.40 14.78 24.55
C CYS A 94 -17.90 14.51 24.48
N ILE A 95 -17.10 15.55 24.55
CA ILE A 95 -15.64 15.47 24.54
C ILE A 95 -15.14 15.34 25.98
N ASP A 96 -15.26 14.16 26.54
CA ASP A 96 -14.81 13.86 27.89
C ASP A 96 -13.31 13.51 27.95
N LYS A 97 -12.84 13.20 29.15
CA LYS A 97 -11.44 12.85 29.39
C LYS A 97 -11.05 11.56 28.60
N ASP A 98 -11.93 10.58 28.58
CA ASP A 98 -11.66 9.29 27.92
C ASP A 98 -11.58 9.46 26.40
N PHE A 99 -12.43 10.35 25.84
CA PHE A 99 -12.35 10.70 24.42
C PHE A 99 -11.03 11.39 24.12
N LEU A 100 -10.61 12.41 24.90
CA LEU A 100 -9.35 13.12 24.65
C LEU A 100 -8.14 12.19 24.75
N GLU A 101 -8.15 11.26 25.70
CA GLU A 101 -7.10 10.28 25.89
C GLU A 101 -6.99 9.35 24.68
N LYS A 102 -8.12 8.79 24.22
CA LYS A 102 -8.18 7.94 23.02
C LYS A 102 -7.86 8.68 21.73
N ALA A 103 -8.18 9.96 21.68
CA ALA A 103 -7.92 10.83 20.55
C ALA A 103 -6.48 11.39 20.51
N GLY A 104 -5.61 11.05 21.48
CA GLY A 104 -4.25 11.58 21.56
C GLY A 104 -4.18 13.09 21.73
N LEU A 105 -5.15 13.68 22.45
CA LEU A 105 -5.20 15.12 22.71
C LEU A 105 -4.80 15.42 24.15
N LEU A 106 -4.12 16.57 24.35
CA LEU A 106 -3.64 16.98 25.67
C LEU A 106 -4.74 17.03 26.73
N LYS A 107 -4.52 16.37 27.85
CA LYS A 107 -5.47 16.23 28.97
C LYS A 107 -5.59 17.53 29.79
N LYS A 108 -6.41 18.48 29.34
CA LYS A 108 -6.70 19.70 30.10
C LYS A 108 -7.94 19.60 30.99
N ILE A 109 -8.67 18.49 30.93
CA ILE A 109 -9.94 18.32 31.67
C ILE A 109 -9.68 17.77 33.07
N LYS A 110 -10.13 18.51 34.10
CA LYS A 110 -10.01 18.08 35.50
C LYS A 110 -11.23 17.31 36.03
N ARG A 111 -12.35 17.23 35.29
CA ARG A 111 -13.60 16.54 35.67
C ARG A 111 -14.24 15.88 34.46
N ASN A 112 -15.00 14.81 34.68
CA ASN A 112 -15.82 14.15 33.68
C ASN A 112 -17.05 15.01 33.31
N THR A 113 -16.81 16.12 32.67
CA THR A 113 -17.83 17.03 32.12
C THR A 113 -17.66 16.99 30.59
N CYS A 114 -18.70 17.26 29.83
CA CYS A 114 -18.68 17.36 28.38
C CYS A 114 -18.50 18.82 27.94
N PRO A 115 -17.29 19.40 28.03
CA PRO A 115 -17.05 20.76 27.60
C PRO A 115 -17.02 20.86 26.10
N LEU A 116 -17.26 22.06 25.56
CA LEU A 116 -17.02 22.34 24.15
C LEU A 116 -15.52 22.37 23.87
N LEU A 117 -15.06 21.76 22.79
CA LEU A 117 -13.64 21.73 22.42
C LEU A 117 -13.05 23.14 22.28
N SER A 118 -13.84 24.09 21.80
CA SER A 118 -13.48 25.52 21.68
C SER A 118 -13.17 26.23 23.01
N GLN A 119 -13.61 25.68 24.14
CA GLN A 119 -13.24 26.24 25.46
C GLN A 119 -11.79 25.95 25.82
N TYR A 120 -11.20 24.91 25.28
CA TYR A 120 -9.80 24.56 25.51
C TYR A 120 -8.89 25.09 24.41
N TRP A 121 -9.36 25.02 23.17
CA TRP A 121 -8.66 25.52 22.00
C TRP A 121 -9.64 26.37 21.17
N PRO A 122 -9.56 27.69 21.25
CA PRO A 122 -10.52 28.61 20.61
C PRO A 122 -10.61 28.42 19.07
N THR A 123 -9.54 27.94 18.46
CA THR A 123 -9.46 27.65 16.99
C THR A 123 -9.95 26.27 16.62
N ALA A 124 -10.23 25.40 17.59
CA ALA A 124 -10.68 24.04 17.33
C ALA A 124 -12.13 24.02 16.85
N THR A 125 -12.39 23.21 15.84
CA THR A 125 -13.73 22.98 15.30
C THR A 125 -14.07 21.50 15.28
N ILE A 126 -15.36 21.19 15.43
CA ILE A 126 -15.91 19.83 15.32
C ILE A 126 -16.99 19.83 14.26
N THR A 127 -16.90 18.90 13.35
CA THR A 127 -17.91 18.63 12.33
C THR A 127 -18.41 17.21 12.51
N SER A 128 -19.71 17.05 12.76
CA SER A 128 -20.39 15.75 12.88
C SER A 128 -21.02 15.41 11.56
N LEU A 129 -20.73 14.21 11.01
CA LEU A 129 -21.27 13.68 9.76
C LEU A 129 -22.02 12.36 10.05
N PRO A 130 -23.29 12.42 10.48
CA PRO A 130 -24.06 11.24 10.84
C PRO A 130 -24.28 10.27 9.69
N GLU A 131 -24.32 10.78 8.45
CA GLU A 131 -24.55 9.97 7.24
C GLU A 131 -23.40 8.99 6.97
N THR A 132 -22.19 9.36 7.36
CA THR A 132 -20.97 8.53 7.21
C THR A 132 -20.45 7.98 8.54
N GLU A 133 -21.18 8.24 9.64
CA GLU A 133 -20.75 7.90 11.01
C GLU A 133 -19.34 8.45 11.33
N GLU A 134 -19.09 9.69 10.91
CA GLU A 134 -17.79 10.35 11.09
C GLU A 134 -17.88 11.57 11.99
N LEU A 135 -16.81 11.78 12.78
CA LEU A 135 -16.59 12.95 13.62
C LEU A 135 -15.24 13.57 13.25
N SER A 136 -15.25 14.73 12.60
CA SER A 136 -14.02 15.41 12.18
C SER A 136 -13.69 16.55 13.14
N LEU A 137 -12.49 16.49 13.72
CA LEU A 137 -11.92 17.50 14.59
C LEU A 137 -10.78 18.20 13.87
N VAL A 138 -10.81 19.53 13.88
CA VAL A 138 -9.65 20.35 13.51
C VAL A 138 -9.13 21.01 14.78
N VAL A 139 -7.91 20.67 15.16
CA VAL A 139 -7.27 21.15 16.39
C VAL A 139 -5.91 21.77 16.10
N PRO A 140 -5.48 22.78 16.87
CA PRO A 140 -4.15 23.33 16.71
C PRO A 140 -3.06 22.31 17.09
N PRO A 141 -1.83 22.39 16.53
CA PRO A 141 -0.76 21.43 16.79
C PRO A 141 -0.41 21.24 18.27
N GLU A 142 -0.54 22.31 19.06
CA GLU A 142 -0.31 22.28 20.52
C GLU A 142 -1.39 21.53 21.32
N ALA A 143 -2.49 21.15 20.66
CA ALA A 143 -3.52 20.31 21.27
C ALA A 143 -3.18 18.82 21.24
N ILE A 144 -2.27 18.42 20.39
CA ILE A 144 -1.85 17.03 20.22
C ILE A 144 -0.83 16.68 21.31
N ASP A 145 -1.05 15.56 22.00
CA ASP A 145 -0.14 15.11 23.06
C ASP A 145 1.14 14.54 22.45
N PRO A 146 2.31 15.14 22.65
CA PRO A 146 3.56 14.60 22.13
C PRO A 146 4.02 13.33 22.87
N GLU A 147 3.51 13.05 24.07
CA GLU A 147 3.86 11.85 24.85
C GLU A 147 3.01 10.63 24.46
N ASP A 148 1.84 10.84 23.88
CA ASP A 148 0.95 9.77 23.46
C ASP A 148 1.34 9.16 22.09
N THR A 149 2.59 9.29 21.69
CA THR A 149 3.12 8.73 20.44
C THR A 149 3.43 7.23 20.53
N ARG A 150 3.41 6.64 21.71
CA ARG A 150 3.50 5.17 21.88
C ARG A 150 2.11 4.58 21.81
N GLN A 151 1.75 4.11 20.63
CA GLN A 151 0.51 3.39 20.45
C GLN A 151 0.62 2.01 21.11
N MET A 152 -0.06 1.80 22.23
CA MET A 152 -0.10 0.48 22.87
C MET A 152 -1.02 -0.46 22.07
N ALA A 153 -0.61 -1.71 21.90
CA ALA A 153 -1.44 -2.74 21.29
C ALA A 153 -2.58 -3.14 22.22
N GLU A 154 -3.75 -3.45 21.63
CA GLU A 154 -4.90 -4.04 22.35
C GLU A 154 -4.81 -5.56 22.32
N VAL A 155 -4.15 -6.13 21.31
CA VAL A 155 -3.96 -7.57 21.14
C VAL A 155 -2.47 -7.86 21.06
N SER A 156 -2.01 -8.84 21.84
CA SER A 156 -0.62 -9.29 21.86
C SER A 156 -0.54 -10.81 21.93
N GLY A 157 0.59 -11.38 21.54
CA GLY A 157 0.86 -12.81 21.62
C GLY A 157 0.12 -13.62 20.54
N GLY A 158 -0.27 -14.83 20.91
CA GLY A 158 -0.76 -15.83 19.97
C GLY A 158 0.36 -16.69 19.42
N HIS A 159 0.00 -17.76 18.72
CA HIS A 159 0.97 -18.64 18.07
C HIS A 159 0.41 -19.20 16.77
N ALA A 160 1.25 -19.28 15.77
CA ALA A 160 0.99 -19.96 14.51
C ALA A 160 2.28 -20.16 13.73
N ALA A 161 2.30 -21.13 12.84
CA ALA A 161 3.34 -21.30 11.84
C ALA A 161 2.83 -20.82 10.48
N MET A 162 3.72 -20.26 9.68
CA MET A 162 3.38 -19.80 8.35
C MET A 162 4.38 -20.29 7.30
N LEU A 163 3.91 -20.35 6.07
CA LEU A 163 4.72 -20.55 4.87
C LEU A 163 4.25 -19.56 3.82
N ASN A 164 5.12 -18.65 3.41
CA ASN A 164 4.95 -17.87 2.20
C ASN A 164 5.68 -18.55 1.06
N TYR A 165 5.12 -18.50 -0.13
CA TYR A 165 5.75 -19.06 -1.33
C TYR A 165 5.54 -18.11 -2.51
N SER A 166 6.58 -18.00 -3.32
CA SER A 166 6.56 -17.35 -4.61
C SER A 166 7.36 -18.22 -5.57
N MET A 167 6.71 -18.79 -6.55
CA MET A 167 7.28 -19.69 -7.54
C MET A 167 7.11 -19.07 -8.91
N PHE A 168 8.14 -19.12 -9.72
CA PHE A 168 8.13 -18.60 -11.08
C PHE A 168 8.92 -19.53 -12.00
N GLY A 169 8.29 -19.92 -13.09
CA GLY A 169 8.93 -20.75 -14.10
C GLY A 169 8.76 -20.13 -15.49
N THR A 170 9.81 -20.19 -16.29
CA THR A 170 9.81 -19.74 -17.68
C THR A 170 10.39 -20.81 -18.60
N HIS A 171 9.81 -20.90 -19.78
CA HIS A 171 10.31 -21.69 -20.89
C HIS A 171 10.50 -20.75 -22.07
N TYR A 172 11.71 -20.68 -22.59
CA TYR A 172 12.05 -19.93 -23.77
C TYR A 172 12.50 -20.89 -24.87
N LYS A 173 11.93 -20.72 -26.06
CA LYS A 173 12.43 -21.34 -27.29
C LYS A 173 12.87 -20.23 -28.22
N TYR A 174 14.17 -20.20 -28.53
CA TYR A 174 14.77 -19.26 -29.47
C TYR A 174 15.54 -20.03 -30.54
N ASN A 175 15.03 -19.99 -31.79
CA ASN A 175 15.51 -20.83 -32.85
C ASN A 175 15.41 -22.34 -32.48
N ASP A 176 16.57 -23.02 -32.40
CA ASP A 176 16.67 -24.43 -32.02
C ASP A 176 17.06 -24.65 -30.54
N ASP A 177 17.34 -23.55 -29.82
CA ASP A 177 17.74 -23.58 -28.41
C ASP A 177 16.51 -23.44 -27.51
N ASN A 178 16.46 -24.25 -26.47
CA ASN A 178 15.45 -24.18 -25.41
C ASN A 178 16.14 -23.82 -24.08
N SER A 179 15.55 -22.93 -23.34
CA SER A 179 16.00 -22.58 -21.98
C SER A 179 14.83 -22.64 -21.02
N ASP A 180 15.00 -23.39 -19.96
CA ASP A 180 14.08 -23.48 -18.84
C ASP A 180 14.71 -22.79 -17.63
N GLN A 181 13.95 -21.95 -16.97
CA GLN A 181 14.37 -21.32 -15.70
C GLN A 181 13.27 -21.47 -14.68
N PHE A 182 13.64 -21.86 -13.48
CA PHE A 182 12.75 -21.92 -12.34
C PHE A 182 13.38 -21.19 -11.17
N HIS A 183 12.60 -20.29 -10.61
CA HIS A 183 12.98 -19.50 -9.44
C HIS A 183 11.88 -19.61 -8.39
N SER A 184 12.25 -19.88 -7.15
CA SER A 184 11.27 -19.88 -6.07
C SER A 184 11.84 -19.34 -4.79
N THR A 185 11.00 -18.63 -4.06
CA THR A 185 11.28 -18.14 -2.71
C THR A 185 10.29 -18.76 -1.74
N PHE A 186 10.80 -19.39 -0.70
CA PHE A 186 10.02 -19.91 0.40
C PHE A 186 10.41 -19.20 1.69
N GLU A 187 9.45 -18.64 2.40
CA GLU A 187 9.67 -18.06 3.72
C GLU A 187 8.89 -18.88 4.76
N PHE A 188 9.60 -19.57 5.60
CA PHE A 188 9.07 -20.29 6.75
C PHE A 188 9.03 -19.35 7.95
N GLY A 189 7.91 -19.32 8.63
CA GLY A 189 7.72 -18.46 9.79
C GLY A 189 7.06 -19.16 10.96
N PHE A 190 7.40 -18.69 12.16
CA PHE A 190 6.74 -19.08 13.38
C PHE A 190 6.60 -17.90 14.30
N ASN A 191 5.39 -17.66 14.81
CA ASN A 191 5.11 -16.63 15.79
C ASN A 191 4.68 -17.30 17.11
N ALA A 192 5.20 -16.84 18.23
CA ALA A 192 4.81 -17.29 19.56
C ALA A 192 5.04 -16.22 20.62
N GLY A 193 3.98 -15.67 21.21
CA GLY A 193 4.07 -14.68 22.29
C GLY A 193 4.87 -13.45 21.90
N ASP A 194 4.61 -12.90 20.71
CA ASP A 194 5.30 -11.77 20.07
C ASP A 194 6.76 -12.05 19.64
N TRP A 195 7.25 -13.28 19.81
CA TRP A 195 8.44 -13.74 19.11
C TRP A 195 8.12 -14.10 17.67
N ILE A 196 8.98 -13.67 16.77
CA ILE A 196 8.91 -13.88 15.33
C ILE A 196 10.15 -14.65 14.92
N VAL A 197 9.98 -15.79 14.27
CA VAL A 197 11.07 -16.55 13.64
C VAL A 197 10.79 -16.56 12.15
N ARG A 198 11.78 -16.23 11.34
CA ARG A 198 11.71 -16.25 9.87
C ARG A 198 12.93 -16.93 9.28
N SER A 199 12.70 -17.71 8.23
CA SER A 199 13.74 -18.33 7.42
C SER A 199 13.34 -18.28 5.97
N THR A 200 14.11 -17.56 5.15
CA THR A 200 13.86 -17.43 3.72
C THR A 200 14.87 -18.20 2.93
N GLN A 201 14.37 -19.09 2.09
CA GLN A 201 15.14 -19.94 1.20
C GLN A 201 14.84 -19.60 -0.25
N LEU A 202 15.89 -19.48 -1.03
CA LEU A 202 15.85 -19.25 -2.46
C LEU A 202 16.21 -20.56 -3.17
N VAL A 203 15.46 -20.91 -4.19
CA VAL A 203 15.74 -22.10 -5.00
C VAL A 203 15.75 -21.66 -6.46
N ASN A 204 16.89 -21.85 -7.12
CA ASN A 204 17.09 -21.54 -8.52
C ASN A 204 17.43 -22.83 -9.28
N ASP A 205 16.84 -23.00 -10.46
CA ASP A 205 17.15 -24.07 -11.39
C ASP A 205 17.13 -23.52 -12.83
N GLY A 206 18.09 -23.88 -13.64
CA GLY A 206 18.18 -23.41 -15.01
C GLY A 206 18.82 -24.48 -15.92
N SER A 207 18.60 -24.38 -17.22
CA SER A 207 19.03 -25.39 -18.19
C SER A 207 20.54 -25.67 -18.18
N ASP A 208 21.34 -24.66 -17.81
CA ASP A 208 22.80 -24.75 -17.74
C ASP A 208 23.35 -24.71 -16.31
N GLN A 209 22.48 -24.53 -15.31
CA GLN A 209 22.86 -24.47 -13.91
C GLN A 209 22.27 -25.63 -13.14
N LYS A 210 23.00 -26.15 -12.16
CA LYS A 210 22.44 -27.13 -11.23
C LYS A 210 21.51 -26.43 -10.26
N LEU A 211 20.52 -27.18 -9.75
CA LEU A 211 19.65 -26.73 -8.68
C LEU A 211 20.50 -26.15 -7.52
N GLU A 212 20.36 -24.86 -7.32
CA GLU A 212 21.03 -24.10 -6.28
C GLU A 212 20.01 -23.66 -5.22
N THR A 213 20.41 -23.77 -3.96
CA THR A 213 19.55 -23.40 -2.83
C THR A 213 20.35 -22.50 -1.91
N ASP A 214 19.90 -21.27 -1.75
CA ASP A 214 20.52 -20.26 -0.91
C ASP A 214 19.63 -19.87 0.24
N SER A 215 20.23 -19.71 1.42
CA SER A 215 19.56 -19.14 2.59
C SER A 215 19.79 -17.63 2.62
N LEU A 216 18.74 -16.86 2.42
CA LEU A 216 18.85 -15.40 2.44
C LEU A 216 18.99 -14.88 3.87
N TYR A 217 18.18 -15.40 4.78
CA TYR A 217 18.24 -15.09 6.21
C TYR A 217 17.49 -16.12 7.04
N THR A 218 17.94 -16.28 8.27
CA THR A 218 17.22 -17.05 9.29
C THR A 218 17.44 -16.38 10.64
N TYR A 219 16.36 -15.80 11.18
CA TYR A 219 16.45 -15.04 12.43
C TYR A 219 15.24 -15.25 13.34
N ALA A 220 15.45 -14.89 14.60
CA ALA A 220 14.40 -14.68 15.58
C ALA A 220 14.43 -13.23 16.08
N GLN A 221 13.26 -12.60 16.23
CA GLN A 221 13.15 -11.23 16.71
C GLN A 221 11.97 -11.04 17.66
N ARG A 222 12.07 -10.01 18.50
CA ARG A 222 10.99 -9.56 19.39
C ARG A 222 11.11 -8.08 19.70
N THR A 223 9.99 -7.40 19.71
CA THR A 223 9.86 -6.02 20.16
C THR A 223 9.60 -5.95 21.66
N PHE A 224 10.38 -5.14 22.36
CA PHE A 224 10.20 -4.78 23.76
C PHE A 224 9.60 -3.37 23.83
N THR A 225 8.28 -3.31 23.87
CA THR A 225 7.50 -2.08 23.74
C THR A 225 7.82 -1.05 24.81
N ASP A 226 8.08 -1.47 26.06
CA ASP A 226 8.41 -0.58 27.17
C ASP A 226 9.69 0.23 26.92
N TYR A 227 10.64 -0.35 26.20
CA TYR A 227 11.91 0.28 25.85
C TYR A 227 11.91 0.87 24.43
N GLY A 228 10.92 0.54 23.61
CA GLY A 228 10.82 0.96 22.22
C GLY A 228 11.90 0.33 21.34
N VAL A 229 12.41 -0.85 21.71
CA VAL A 229 13.50 -1.53 21.00
C VAL A 229 13.07 -2.92 20.55
N MET A 230 13.70 -3.37 19.45
CA MET A 230 13.60 -4.73 18.93
C MET A 230 14.95 -5.40 19.06
N VAL A 231 14.95 -6.65 19.52
CA VAL A 231 16.13 -7.53 19.54
C VAL A 231 15.94 -8.57 18.44
N GLN A 232 16.96 -8.76 17.62
CA GLN A 232 16.98 -9.74 16.56
C GLN A 232 18.28 -10.56 16.65
N GLY A 233 18.20 -11.87 16.40
CA GLY A 233 19.36 -12.76 16.44
C GLY A 233 19.26 -13.88 15.43
N GLY A 234 20.38 -14.27 14.85
CA GLY A 234 20.48 -15.28 13.80
C GLY A 234 21.32 -14.80 12.63
N GLN A 235 21.00 -15.23 11.42
CA GLN A 235 21.53 -14.71 10.17
C GLN A 235 20.77 -13.43 9.84
N ILE A 236 21.40 -12.28 10.02
CA ILE A 236 20.75 -10.97 10.04
C ILE A 236 21.49 -9.94 9.19
N ASN A 237 20.74 -8.97 8.69
CA ASN A 237 21.26 -7.76 8.09
C ASN A 237 21.34 -6.67 9.16
N ILE A 238 22.47 -6.03 9.28
CA ILE A 238 22.67 -4.98 10.27
C ILE A 238 21.84 -3.75 9.91
N ALA A 239 20.85 -3.45 10.74
CA ALA A 239 19.98 -2.30 10.55
C ALA A 239 20.63 -0.99 10.98
N ASN A 240 20.15 0.13 10.42
CA ASN A 240 20.57 1.50 10.73
C ASN A 240 22.07 1.79 10.51
N SER A 241 22.82 0.90 9.85
CA SER A 241 24.15 1.21 9.36
C SER A 241 24.06 2.07 8.09
N ARG A 242 25.01 2.99 7.92
CA ARG A 242 25.21 3.71 6.66
C ARG A 242 26.25 3.03 5.77
N PHE A 243 26.94 2.06 6.29
CA PHE A 243 27.86 1.22 5.54
C PHE A 243 27.13 0.02 4.96
N SER A 244 27.52 -0.39 3.77
CA SER A 244 27.14 -1.68 3.23
C SER A 244 27.95 -2.74 3.98
N ILE A 245 27.24 -3.56 4.73
CA ILE A 245 27.79 -4.63 5.58
C ILE A 245 27.19 -5.94 5.09
N PRO A 246 27.99 -7.00 4.91
CA PRO A 246 27.45 -8.31 4.54
C PRO A 246 26.51 -8.83 5.63
N THR A 247 25.70 -9.81 5.28
CA THR A 247 24.88 -10.57 6.24
C THR A 247 25.76 -11.16 7.33
N VAL A 248 25.30 -11.15 8.57
CA VAL A 248 26.07 -11.67 9.71
C VAL A 248 25.28 -12.71 10.50
N TYR A 249 25.97 -13.71 11.03
CA TYR A 249 25.46 -14.53 12.12
C TYR A 249 25.73 -13.81 13.44
N GLY A 250 24.69 -13.24 14.03
CA GLY A 250 24.88 -12.37 15.17
C GLY A 250 23.60 -11.99 15.90
N VAL A 251 23.73 -10.93 16.67
CA VAL A 251 22.62 -10.33 17.43
C VAL A 251 22.65 -8.83 17.22
N GLN A 252 21.46 -8.24 17.06
CA GLN A 252 21.30 -6.78 17.05
C GLN A 252 20.19 -6.32 17.95
N LEU A 253 20.36 -5.11 18.45
CA LEU A 253 19.36 -4.31 19.15
C LEU A 253 19.15 -3.05 18.34
N MET A 254 17.90 -2.74 18.00
CA MET A 254 17.54 -1.59 17.17
C MET A 254 16.19 -1.00 17.61
N PRO A 255 15.90 0.26 17.29
CA PRO A 255 14.58 0.83 17.54
C PRO A 255 13.51 0.12 16.71
N ASP A 256 12.36 -0.12 17.29
CA ASP A 256 11.21 -0.57 16.50
C ASP A 256 10.46 0.64 15.94
N ASN A 257 10.68 0.91 14.66
CA ASN A 257 10.06 2.04 13.96
C ASN A 257 8.54 1.89 13.79
N THR A 258 7.98 0.70 13.97
CA THR A 258 6.53 0.46 13.90
C THR A 258 5.78 1.08 15.08
N LEU A 259 6.48 1.38 16.18
CA LEU A 259 5.93 2.10 17.32
C LEU A 259 5.73 3.60 17.05
N LEU A 260 6.28 4.12 15.94
CA LEU A 260 6.21 5.54 15.62
C LEU A 260 4.97 5.83 14.76
N PRO A 261 4.22 6.92 15.03
CA PRO A 261 3.07 7.27 14.21
C PRO A 261 3.50 7.65 12.79
N GLY A 262 2.97 6.91 11.82
CA GLY A 262 2.79 7.41 10.47
C GLY A 262 3.97 7.37 9.51
N ASN A 263 4.67 6.25 9.34
CA ASN A 263 5.58 6.05 8.21
C ASN A 263 5.49 4.63 7.63
N SER A 264 4.38 4.32 6.99
CA SER A 264 4.26 3.18 6.07
C SER A 264 3.88 3.68 4.69
N SER A 265 4.67 4.56 4.11
CA SER A 265 4.57 4.83 2.68
C SER A 265 5.63 3.97 2.01
N GLY A 266 5.18 2.91 1.34
CA GLY A 266 6.00 2.22 0.36
C GLY A 266 6.51 3.22 -0.68
N ILE A 267 7.66 2.92 -1.27
CA ILE A 267 8.28 3.77 -2.28
C ILE A 267 7.80 3.37 -3.65
N GLU A 268 7.64 4.35 -4.51
CA GLU A 268 7.39 4.15 -5.92
C GLU A 268 8.71 4.15 -6.68
N VAL A 269 9.06 2.99 -7.28
CA VAL A 269 10.21 2.85 -8.18
C VAL A 269 9.71 2.85 -9.61
N THR A 270 10.18 3.79 -10.42
CA THR A 270 9.79 3.89 -11.83
C THR A 270 10.99 3.60 -12.72
N GLY A 271 10.73 2.94 -13.83
CA GLY A 271 11.75 2.61 -14.84
C GLY A 271 11.11 2.27 -16.17
N ILE A 272 11.91 1.81 -17.10
CA ILE A 272 11.44 1.40 -18.44
C ILE A 272 12.06 0.04 -18.74
N ALA A 273 11.21 -0.94 -19.09
CA ALA A 273 11.64 -2.23 -19.59
C ALA A 273 11.59 -2.25 -21.11
N ARG A 274 12.58 -2.85 -21.76
CA ARG A 274 12.66 -2.93 -23.22
C ARG A 274 11.74 -4.00 -23.78
N TYR A 275 11.74 -5.15 -23.14
CA TYR A 275 10.97 -6.31 -23.56
C TYR A 275 9.85 -6.63 -22.57
N SER A 276 8.88 -7.41 -23.03
CA SER A 276 7.83 -7.95 -22.18
C SER A 276 8.42 -8.97 -21.22
N GLN A 277 7.98 -8.94 -19.96
CA GLN A 277 8.42 -9.87 -18.92
C GLN A 277 9.89 -9.65 -18.48
N ALA A 278 10.39 -8.43 -18.60
CA ALA A 278 11.65 -8.08 -17.96
C ALA A 278 11.55 -8.25 -16.43
N ARG A 279 12.56 -8.84 -15.83
CA ARG A 279 12.66 -8.98 -14.38
C ARG A 279 13.25 -7.70 -13.80
N VAL A 280 12.60 -7.15 -12.80
CA VAL A 280 13.08 -5.99 -12.07
C VAL A 280 13.42 -6.43 -10.65
N ASP A 281 14.69 -6.40 -10.32
CA ASP A 281 15.21 -6.64 -8.99
C ASP A 281 15.55 -5.30 -8.34
N VAL A 282 14.96 -5.03 -7.19
CA VAL A 282 15.29 -3.86 -6.38
C VAL A 282 16.15 -4.33 -5.22
N ARG A 283 17.35 -3.75 -5.12
CA ARG A 283 18.33 -4.09 -4.08
C ARG A 283 18.56 -2.89 -3.17
N GLN A 284 18.73 -3.16 -1.90
CA GLN A 284 19.15 -2.19 -0.91
C GLN A 284 20.31 -2.76 -0.11
N ALA A 285 21.42 -2.03 0.00
CA ALA A 285 22.63 -2.52 0.63
C ALA A 285 23.10 -3.90 0.09
N GLY A 286 23.03 -4.08 -1.25
CA GLY A 286 23.43 -5.31 -1.92
C GLY A 286 22.36 -6.42 -1.93
N GLN A 287 21.33 -6.36 -1.11
CA GLN A 287 20.31 -7.41 -1.00
C GLN A 287 19.06 -7.12 -1.78
N ILE A 288 18.50 -8.13 -2.45
CA ILE A 288 17.22 -8.02 -3.13
C ILE A 288 16.12 -7.87 -2.08
N ILE A 289 15.46 -6.71 -2.10
CA ILE A 289 14.32 -6.42 -1.24
C ILE A 289 12.98 -6.60 -1.96
N TYR A 290 12.99 -6.57 -3.29
CA TYR A 290 11.81 -6.73 -4.12
C TYR A 290 12.21 -7.24 -5.51
N SER A 291 11.45 -8.20 -6.05
CA SER A 291 11.62 -8.71 -7.40
C SER A 291 10.28 -8.92 -8.06
N THR A 292 10.14 -8.51 -9.31
CA THR A 292 8.89 -8.69 -10.07
C THR A 292 9.14 -8.68 -11.56
N LEU A 293 8.16 -9.17 -12.32
CA LEU A 293 8.14 -9.03 -13.77
C LEU A 293 7.33 -7.81 -14.20
N VAL A 294 7.84 -7.10 -15.18
CA VAL A 294 7.19 -5.93 -15.75
C VAL A 294 6.93 -6.11 -17.24
N PRO A 295 5.85 -5.51 -17.76
CA PRO A 295 5.61 -5.48 -19.19
C PRO A 295 6.59 -4.54 -19.90
N ALA A 296 6.77 -4.69 -21.20
CA ALA A 296 7.54 -3.75 -22.00
C ALA A 296 7.00 -2.32 -21.87
N GLY A 297 7.90 -1.36 -21.78
CA GLY A 297 7.60 0.05 -21.63
C GLY A 297 7.77 0.57 -20.21
N PRO A 298 7.29 1.78 -19.90
CA PRO A 298 7.43 2.36 -18.58
C PRO A 298 6.69 1.55 -17.52
N PHE A 299 7.36 1.27 -16.40
CA PHE A 299 6.79 0.60 -15.23
C PHE A 299 6.87 1.49 -13.99
N SER A 300 5.97 1.22 -13.06
CA SER A 300 5.94 1.83 -11.73
C SER A 300 5.66 0.73 -10.71
N LEU A 301 6.65 0.46 -9.86
CA LEU A 301 6.54 -0.46 -8.74
C LEU A 301 6.12 0.34 -7.52
N LYS A 302 4.94 0.09 -7.01
CA LYS A 302 4.41 0.75 -5.81
C LYS A 302 4.65 -0.11 -4.59
N ASP A 303 4.72 0.56 -3.44
CA ASP A 303 4.85 -0.08 -2.14
C ASP A 303 6.08 -1.02 -2.02
N VAL A 304 7.18 -0.66 -2.69
CA VAL A 304 8.45 -1.39 -2.55
C VAL A 304 8.90 -1.32 -1.09
N PRO A 305 9.08 -2.47 -0.43
CA PRO A 305 9.50 -2.49 0.98
C PRO A 305 10.93 -1.98 1.11
N ILE A 306 11.16 -1.05 2.02
CA ILE A 306 12.48 -0.49 2.27
C ILE A 306 12.94 -0.95 3.64
N ALA A 307 14.14 -1.51 3.69
CA ALA A 307 14.78 -1.85 4.95
C ALA A 307 15.38 -0.60 5.64
N ASN A 308 15.87 0.36 4.86
CA ASN A 308 16.53 1.57 5.36
C ASN A 308 16.21 2.80 4.49
N LEU A 309 15.62 3.82 5.09
CA LEU A 309 15.29 5.09 4.42
C LEU A 309 16.52 5.94 4.04
N ASN A 310 17.70 5.58 4.52
CA ASN A 310 18.94 6.34 4.31
C ASN A 310 19.87 5.71 3.27
N THR A 311 19.49 4.57 2.71
CA THR A 311 20.30 3.84 1.72
C THR A 311 19.57 3.86 0.38
N ASP A 312 20.29 4.18 -0.66
CA ASP A 312 19.77 4.18 -2.02
C ASP A 312 19.31 2.78 -2.45
N LEU A 313 18.41 2.74 -3.43
CA LEU A 313 17.98 1.50 -4.05
C LEU A 313 18.71 1.31 -5.36
N ASN A 314 19.35 0.18 -5.55
CA ASN A 314 19.91 -0.25 -6.83
C ASN A 314 18.87 -1.11 -7.54
N VAL A 315 18.46 -0.67 -8.70
CA VAL A 315 17.46 -1.34 -9.52
C VAL A 315 18.15 -1.97 -10.71
N THR A 316 17.98 -3.26 -10.87
CA THR A 316 18.45 -4.03 -12.03
C THR A 316 17.22 -4.46 -12.83
N VAL A 317 17.19 -4.12 -14.11
CA VAL A 317 16.20 -4.62 -15.05
C VAL A 317 16.90 -5.62 -15.95
N THR A 318 16.59 -6.90 -15.77
CA THR A 318 17.08 -7.98 -16.63
C THR A 318 16.04 -8.27 -17.69
N GLU A 319 16.39 -8.00 -18.90
CA GLU A 319 15.52 -8.20 -20.06
C GLU A 319 15.46 -9.69 -20.46
N THR A 320 14.49 -10.05 -21.29
CA THR A 320 14.32 -11.44 -21.75
C THR A 320 15.44 -11.92 -22.66
N ASP A 321 16.23 -11.03 -23.25
CA ASP A 321 17.41 -11.35 -24.05
C ASP A 321 18.69 -11.47 -23.18
N GLY A 322 18.57 -11.34 -21.86
CA GLY A 322 19.68 -11.41 -20.91
C GLY A 322 20.44 -10.08 -20.74
N THR A 323 20.05 -9.01 -21.44
CA THR A 323 20.65 -7.71 -21.24
C THR A 323 20.19 -7.09 -19.92
N GLU A 324 21.10 -6.47 -19.19
CA GLU A 324 20.80 -5.83 -17.92
C GLU A 324 20.97 -4.31 -18.00
N SER A 325 20.04 -3.61 -17.42
CA SER A 325 20.15 -2.18 -17.19
C SER A 325 20.07 -1.88 -15.70
N HIS A 326 20.98 -1.05 -15.21
CA HIS A 326 21.08 -0.71 -13.80
C HIS A 326 20.82 0.78 -13.61
N PHE A 327 20.06 1.13 -12.56
CA PHE A 327 19.90 2.51 -12.14
C PHE A 327 19.69 2.58 -10.64
N THR A 328 20.08 3.72 -10.06
CA THR A 328 19.94 3.97 -8.63
C THR A 328 18.78 4.92 -8.38
N VAL A 329 17.94 4.57 -7.42
CA VAL A 329 16.89 5.45 -6.91
C VAL A 329 17.39 6.01 -5.59
N SER A 330 17.70 7.30 -5.57
CA SER A 330 18.31 7.94 -4.40
C SER A 330 17.36 7.95 -3.20
N ALA A 331 17.89 7.70 -2.02
CA ALA A 331 17.18 7.79 -0.75
C ALA A 331 16.53 9.17 -0.53
N SER A 332 17.06 10.22 -1.15
CA SER A 332 16.49 11.57 -1.09
C SER A 332 15.09 11.67 -1.71
N THR A 333 14.77 10.82 -2.69
CA THR A 333 13.45 10.80 -3.34
C THR A 333 12.36 10.21 -2.44
N PHE A 334 12.74 9.46 -1.40
CA PHE A 334 11.83 8.79 -0.48
C PHE A 334 11.38 9.68 0.67
N ARG A 335 12.09 10.76 0.93
CA ARG A 335 11.89 11.60 2.09
C ARG A 335 10.83 12.64 1.80
N SER A 336 9.86 12.71 2.70
CA SER A 336 8.85 13.77 2.67
C SER A 336 9.49 15.12 3.04
N ASN A 337 8.82 16.24 2.73
CA ASN A 337 9.26 17.60 2.98
C ASN A 337 9.42 17.96 4.49
N HIS A 338 9.53 16.96 5.35
CA HIS A 338 9.76 17.14 6.79
C HIS A 338 10.78 16.10 7.27
N VAL A 339 11.61 16.51 8.21
CA VAL A 339 12.54 15.60 8.89
C VAL A 339 11.72 14.73 9.83
N GLY A 340 11.68 13.42 9.57
CA GLY A 340 11.12 12.44 10.49
C GLY A 340 11.88 12.42 11.82
N ARG A 341 11.39 11.65 12.78
CA ARG A 341 12.13 11.42 14.03
C ARG A 341 13.45 10.72 13.71
N ALA A 342 14.53 11.12 14.38
CA ALA A 342 15.81 10.44 14.24
C ALA A 342 15.68 8.97 14.64
N PRO A 343 16.33 8.02 13.91
CA PRO A 343 16.43 6.64 14.36
C PRO A 343 17.17 6.64 15.71
N GLY A 344 16.73 5.85 16.66
CA GLY A 344 17.39 5.75 17.95
C GLY A 344 18.65 4.89 17.91
N PHE A 345 19.15 4.54 19.08
CA PHE A 345 20.35 3.73 19.24
C PHE A 345 20.19 2.32 18.66
N SER A 346 21.18 1.90 17.85
CA SER A 346 21.33 0.53 17.32
C SER A 346 22.72 -0.02 17.63
N LEU A 347 22.76 -1.30 17.97
CA LEU A 347 24.01 -2.03 18.22
C LEU A 347 23.89 -3.43 17.62
N ALA A 348 24.88 -3.83 16.83
CA ALA A 348 24.95 -5.16 16.26
C ALA A 348 26.34 -5.77 16.49
N VAL A 349 26.37 -7.06 16.72
CA VAL A 349 27.58 -7.87 16.83
C VAL A 349 27.32 -9.20 16.14
N GLY A 350 28.21 -9.62 15.24
CA GLY A 350 28.10 -10.88 14.53
C GLY A 350 29.34 -11.23 13.75
N ARG A 351 29.38 -12.43 13.21
CA ARG A 351 30.38 -12.91 12.30
C ARG A 351 29.84 -12.83 10.88
N ALA A 352 30.60 -12.29 9.93
CA ALA A 352 30.19 -12.24 8.54
C ALA A 352 29.79 -13.61 8.03
N ASP A 353 28.70 -13.67 7.28
CA ASP A 353 28.28 -14.88 6.60
C ASP A 353 29.17 -15.12 5.37
N ASP A 354 29.27 -16.39 5.00
CA ASP A 354 30.14 -16.79 3.89
C ASP A 354 29.57 -16.28 2.56
N MET A 355 30.24 -15.30 1.97
CA MET A 355 29.88 -14.80 0.65
C MET A 355 30.72 -15.44 -0.46
N ASP A 356 31.91 -15.97 -0.11
CA ASP A 356 32.74 -16.79 -0.98
C ASP A 356 33.81 -17.50 -0.15
N THR A 357 34.15 -18.73 -0.54
CA THR A 357 35.05 -19.65 0.21
C THR A 357 36.51 -19.20 0.36
N HIS A 358 36.85 -18.03 -0.20
CA HIS A 358 38.26 -17.53 -0.22
C HIS A 358 38.61 -16.50 0.87
N PHE A 359 37.59 -15.97 1.60
CA PHE A 359 37.84 -14.92 2.58
C PHE A 359 37.56 -15.37 4.02
N GLU A 360 38.37 -14.84 4.96
CA GLU A 360 38.13 -15.02 6.38
C GLU A 360 36.82 -14.27 6.80
N GLN A 361 35.95 -14.99 7.50
CA GLN A 361 34.69 -14.41 8.05
C GLN A 361 35.01 -13.57 9.30
N PRO A 362 35.11 -12.25 9.20
CA PRO A 362 35.45 -11.43 10.36
C PRO A 362 34.31 -11.30 11.33
N TRP A 363 34.63 -11.05 12.59
CA TRP A 363 33.69 -10.53 13.57
C TRP A 363 33.46 -9.04 13.32
N ILE A 364 32.22 -8.64 13.29
CA ILE A 364 31.76 -7.28 13.00
C ILE A 364 31.03 -6.73 14.21
N VAL A 365 31.36 -5.51 14.60
CA VAL A 365 30.61 -4.70 15.56
C VAL A 365 30.16 -3.43 14.86
N SER A 366 28.87 -3.16 14.85
CA SER A 366 28.30 -1.92 14.31
C SER A 366 27.48 -1.23 15.39
N ALA A 367 27.67 0.07 15.56
CA ALA A 367 26.87 0.88 16.44
C ALA A 367 26.49 2.18 15.74
N SER A 368 25.24 2.62 15.94
CA SER A 368 24.75 3.90 15.45
C SER A 368 23.75 4.50 16.41
N ASP A 369 23.65 5.83 16.42
CA ASP A 369 22.64 6.54 17.17
C ASP A 369 22.23 7.80 16.41
N GLY A 370 20.98 8.19 16.59
CA GLY A 370 20.39 9.35 15.94
C GLY A 370 19.68 10.25 16.95
N TRP A 371 19.95 11.54 16.84
CA TRP A 371 19.42 12.57 17.75
C TRP A 371 18.61 13.59 16.97
N SER A 372 17.37 13.85 17.42
CA SER A 372 16.58 14.98 16.95
C SER A 372 17.01 16.24 17.71
N ILE A 373 17.77 17.12 17.04
CA ILE A 373 18.25 18.37 17.62
C ILE A 373 17.06 19.33 17.81
N ASN A 374 16.16 19.34 16.83
CA ASN A 374 14.88 20.07 16.86
C ASN A 374 13.92 19.49 15.82
N ASN A 375 12.72 20.05 15.70
CA ASN A 375 11.70 19.56 14.75
C ASN A 375 12.09 19.68 13.26
N ARG A 376 13.24 20.28 12.94
CA ARG A 376 13.73 20.51 11.57
C ARG A 376 15.12 19.97 11.35
N MET A 377 15.74 19.32 12.33
CA MET A 377 17.13 18.92 12.23
C MET A 377 17.39 17.66 13.02
N ASN A 378 17.90 16.63 12.36
CA ASN A 378 18.39 15.39 12.95
C ASN A 378 19.87 15.23 12.65
N PHE A 379 20.58 14.68 13.59
CA PHE A 379 21.97 14.24 13.42
C PHE A 379 22.04 12.74 13.71
N MET A 380 22.79 12.01 12.92
CA MET A 380 23.06 10.59 13.14
C MET A 380 24.57 10.34 13.03
N ALA A 381 25.10 9.53 13.91
CA ALA A 381 26.48 9.05 13.85
C ALA A 381 26.50 7.53 13.93
N GLY A 382 27.48 6.92 13.28
CA GLY A 382 27.66 5.48 13.27
C GLY A 382 29.11 5.07 13.11
N MET A 383 29.40 3.85 13.56
CA MET A 383 30.70 3.21 13.39
C MET A 383 30.51 1.72 13.08
N VAL A 384 31.45 1.18 12.34
CA VAL A 384 31.59 -0.24 12.10
C VAL A 384 33.06 -0.63 12.33
N MET A 385 33.29 -1.76 12.97
CA MET A 385 34.59 -2.31 13.21
C MET A 385 34.60 -3.80 12.91
N ALA A 386 35.63 -4.27 12.27
CA ALA A 386 35.82 -5.70 12.04
C ALA A 386 37.22 -6.14 12.48
N ASP A 387 37.35 -7.40 12.92
CA ASP A 387 38.62 -7.96 13.43
C ASP A 387 39.66 -8.22 12.31
N ASN A 388 39.22 -8.13 11.03
CA ASN A 388 40.12 -8.08 9.87
C ASN A 388 40.79 -6.70 9.68
N HIS A 389 40.74 -5.83 10.70
CA HIS A 389 41.36 -4.49 10.75
C HIS A 389 40.66 -3.43 9.88
N TYR A 390 39.37 -3.64 9.54
CA TYR A 390 38.55 -2.62 8.93
C TYR A 390 37.85 -1.77 9.98
N TYR A 391 37.84 -0.45 9.77
CA TYR A 391 37.15 0.54 10.61
C TYR A 391 36.42 1.54 9.73
N GLY A 392 35.12 1.75 10.02
CA GLY A 392 34.28 2.74 9.35
C GLY A 392 33.62 3.70 10.33
N PHE A 393 33.52 4.97 9.96
CA PHE A 393 32.76 5.97 10.72
C PHE A 393 31.88 6.79 9.78
N SER A 394 30.68 7.08 10.24
CA SER A 394 29.70 7.88 9.49
C SER A 394 29.10 8.98 10.33
N GLY A 395 28.76 10.07 9.67
CA GLY A 395 27.96 11.14 10.21
C GLY A 395 26.97 11.61 9.18
N ASN A 396 25.74 11.94 9.60
CA ASN A 396 24.70 12.47 8.73
C ASN A 396 23.92 13.58 9.40
N LEU A 397 23.67 14.65 8.68
CA LEU A 397 22.87 15.77 9.11
C LEU A 397 21.68 15.94 8.15
N ASP A 398 20.48 15.68 8.63
CA ASP A 398 19.22 15.92 7.92
C ASP A 398 18.58 17.19 8.42
N THR A 399 18.15 18.07 7.54
CA THR A 399 17.56 19.34 7.94
C THR A 399 16.50 19.84 6.96
N VAL A 400 15.53 20.61 7.48
CA VAL A 400 14.56 21.42 6.73
C VAL A 400 14.81 22.90 7.09
N PRO A 401 15.85 23.52 6.47
CA PRO A 401 16.26 24.86 6.85
C PRO A 401 15.20 25.93 6.58
N MET A 402 14.37 25.71 5.58
CA MET A 402 13.19 26.52 5.29
C MET A 402 12.03 25.65 4.83
N GLN A 403 10.83 26.21 4.82
CA GLN A 403 9.63 25.49 4.38
C GLN A 403 9.83 24.94 2.96
N ASN A 404 9.54 23.68 2.76
CA ASN A 404 9.64 22.94 1.51
C ASN A 404 11.07 22.69 0.98
N LEU A 405 12.12 23.03 1.73
CA LEU A 405 13.50 22.67 1.39
C LEU A 405 14.01 21.61 2.36
N TYR A 406 14.29 20.42 1.86
CA TYR A 406 14.99 19.37 2.54
C TYR A 406 16.47 19.38 2.14
N ALA A 407 17.37 19.17 3.08
CA ALA A 407 18.80 18.98 2.84
C ALA A 407 19.37 17.90 3.74
N SER A 408 20.20 17.03 3.17
CA SER A 408 20.95 15.99 3.88
C SER A 408 22.42 16.08 3.49
N LEU A 409 23.31 16.05 4.49
CA LEU A 409 24.75 16.02 4.29
C LEU A 409 25.31 14.80 5.04
N GLY A 410 25.90 13.88 4.31
CA GLY A 410 26.50 12.67 4.84
C GLY A 410 28.01 12.62 4.63
N PHE A 411 28.69 12.00 5.59
CA PHE A 411 30.10 11.69 5.54
C PHE A 411 30.32 10.24 6.00
N LEU A 412 31.11 9.50 5.23
CA LEU A 412 31.58 8.16 5.55
C LEU A 412 33.08 8.14 5.39
N GLY A 413 33.77 7.56 6.35
CA GLY A 413 35.21 7.31 6.29
C GLY A 413 35.52 5.84 6.54
N SER A 414 36.41 5.27 5.77
CA SER A 414 36.84 3.89 5.91
C SER A 414 38.38 3.83 6.06
N ILE A 415 38.84 2.92 6.90
CA ILE A 415 40.24 2.60 7.09
C ILE A 415 40.36 1.08 7.00
N ASP A 416 41.11 0.58 6.04
CA ASP A 416 41.50 -0.82 5.94
C ASP A 416 43.01 -0.95 6.15
N ASN A 417 43.39 -1.37 7.33
CA ASN A 417 44.81 -1.54 7.67
C ASN A 417 45.44 -2.76 6.98
N ARG A 418 44.67 -3.68 6.42
CA ARG A 418 45.17 -4.84 5.70
C ARG A 418 45.74 -4.43 4.33
N SER A 419 44.96 -3.63 3.59
CA SER A 419 45.37 -3.08 2.28
C SER A 419 46.12 -1.74 2.42
N GLN A 420 46.23 -1.19 3.63
CA GLN A 420 46.82 0.13 3.93
C GLN A 420 46.14 1.26 3.17
N THR A 421 44.82 1.17 3.01
CA THR A 421 43.97 2.16 2.32
C THR A 421 43.12 2.90 3.33
N ASP A 422 43.01 4.20 3.14
CA ASP A 422 42.09 5.06 3.87
C ASP A 422 41.37 6.01 2.93
N GLY A 423 40.06 6.07 3.06
CA GLY A 423 39.25 6.85 2.14
C GLY A 423 37.98 7.43 2.77
N ASN A 424 37.34 8.28 2.02
CA ASN A 424 36.07 8.86 2.46
C ASN A 424 35.09 9.04 1.29
N LYS A 425 33.78 9.05 1.66
CA LYS A 425 32.67 9.35 0.76
C LYS A 425 31.83 10.44 1.39
N THR A 426 31.54 11.48 0.64
CA THR A 426 30.65 12.56 1.05
C THR A 426 29.40 12.53 0.21
N THR A 427 28.24 12.63 0.83
CA THR A 427 26.93 12.66 0.16
C THR A 427 26.21 13.97 0.44
N LEU A 428 25.54 14.51 -0.57
CA LEU A 428 24.69 15.69 -0.46
C LEU A 428 23.38 15.44 -1.19
N ASP A 429 22.27 15.62 -0.46
CA ASP A 429 20.95 15.54 -1.05
C ASP A 429 20.13 16.78 -0.76
N LEU A 430 19.50 17.34 -1.79
CA LEU A 430 18.64 18.51 -1.70
C LEU A 430 17.30 18.22 -2.38
N GLY A 431 16.22 18.55 -1.72
CA GLY A 431 14.86 18.48 -2.29
C GLY A 431 14.11 19.78 -2.05
N TYR A 432 13.58 20.39 -3.08
CA TYR A 432 12.85 21.65 -2.98
C TYR A 432 11.51 21.59 -3.72
N SER A 433 10.42 21.81 -2.99
CA SER A 433 9.08 21.92 -3.55
C SER A 433 8.71 23.38 -3.71
N LEU A 434 8.67 23.83 -4.96
CA LEU A 434 8.31 25.20 -5.34
C LEU A 434 6.78 25.37 -5.46
N PRO A 435 6.26 26.60 -5.34
CA PRO A 435 4.89 26.88 -5.73
C PRO A 435 4.61 26.45 -7.19
N TRP A 436 3.35 26.30 -7.52
CA TRP A 436 2.86 25.88 -8.85
C TRP A 436 3.18 24.44 -9.26
N GLY A 437 3.44 23.55 -8.30
CA GLY A 437 3.63 22.12 -8.57
C GLY A 437 4.99 21.78 -9.18
N ILE A 438 6.01 22.59 -8.95
CA ILE A 438 7.38 22.32 -9.38
C ILE A 438 8.14 21.66 -8.23
N GLY A 439 8.73 20.50 -8.50
CA GLY A 439 9.69 19.81 -7.62
C GLY A 439 11.09 19.82 -8.23
N VAL A 440 12.10 20.09 -7.43
CA VAL A 440 13.51 19.99 -7.81
C VAL A 440 14.21 19.08 -6.82
N SER A 441 14.97 18.10 -7.31
CA SER A 441 15.87 17.30 -6.48
C SER A 441 17.28 17.28 -7.06
N LEU A 442 18.24 17.28 -6.17
CA LEU A 442 19.66 17.16 -6.49
C LEU A 442 20.26 16.23 -5.43
N GLY A 443 20.83 15.13 -5.86
CA GLY A 443 21.57 14.20 -5.02
C GLY A 443 22.96 13.95 -5.61
N GLY A 444 23.91 13.66 -4.74
CA GLY A 444 25.21 13.27 -5.24
C GLY A 444 26.15 12.77 -4.16
N SER A 445 27.10 11.96 -4.57
CA SER A 445 28.20 11.51 -3.73
C SER A 445 29.53 11.68 -4.44
N TYR A 446 30.57 11.87 -3.65
CA TYR A 446 31.95 11.85 -4.09
C TYR A 446 32.72 10.91 -3.17
N GLY A 447 33.34 9.88 -3.75
CA GLY A 447 34.24 8.95 -3.07
C GLY A 447 35.70 9.18 -3.48
N THR A 448 36.62 9.08 -2.52
CA THR A 448 38.05 9.02 -2.82
C THR A 448 38.44 7.67 -3.43
N PRO A 449 39.55 7.53 -4.16
CA PRO A 449 39.89 6.26 -4.81
C PRO A 449 40.16 5.11 -3.82
N ASP A 450 40.52 5.44 -2.60
CA ASP A 450 40.84 4.46 -1.56
C ASP A 450 39.69 4.21 -0.59
N TYR A 451 38.49 4.85 -0.83
CA TYR A 451 37.29 4.57 -0.05
C TYR A 451 36.74 3.19 -0.42
N ARG A 452 36.53 2.36 0.60
CA ARG A 452 35.92 1.04 0.43
C ARG A 452 34.83 0.81 1.48
N GLU A 453 33.72 0.25 1.07
CA GLU A 453 32.74 -0.28 1.99
C GLU A 453 33.11 -1.71 2.38
N MET A 454 32.60 -2.18 3.50
CA MET A 454 32.99 -3.48 4.00
C MET A 454 32.61 -4.62 3.08
N GLN A 455 31.49 -4.53 2.40
CA GLN A 455 31.03 -5.52 1.43
C GLN A 455 31.96 -5.59 0.22
N GLU A 456 32.50 -4.45 -0.22
CA GLU A 456 33.39 -4.35 -1.37
C GLU A 456 34.79 -4.96 -1.12
N LEU A 457 35.13 -5.27 0.16
CA LEU A 457 36.37 -5.99 0.50
C LEU A 457 36.34 -7.47 0.09
N TYR A 458 35.16 -7.98 -0.24
CA TYR A 458 34.92 -9.37 -0.65
C TYR A 458 34.76 -9.52 -2.16
N ASP A 459 34.72 -8.40 -2.90
CA ASP A 459 34.70 -8.42 -4.36
C ASP A 459 36.13 -8.74 -4.89
N ASP A 460 36.25 -9.45 -6.00
CA ASP A 460 37.52 -9.72 -6.64
C ASP A 460 38.22 -8.41 -7.01
N GLU A 461 39.53 -8.29 -6.76
CA GLU A 461 40.30 -7.06 -7.01
C GLU A 461 40.25 -6.64 -8.50
N ASP A 462 40.04 -7.59 -9.42
CA ASP A 462 39.97 -7.34 -10.85
C ASP A 462 38.58 -6.77 -11.30
N ASP A 463 37.52 -7.00 -10.52
CA ASP A 463 36.17 -6.54 -10.83
C ASP A 463 35.76 -5.30 -10.03
N TYR A 464 36.56 -4.86 -9.07
CA TYR A 464 36.23 -3.73 -8.22
C TYR A 464 36.63 -2.39 -8.84
N SER A 465 35.65 -1.53 -9.09
CA SER A 465 35.87 -0.17 -9.57
C SER A 465 35.23 0.85 -8.64
N PRO A 466 36.04 1.57 -7.83
CA PRO A 466 35.50 2.49 -6.82
C PRO A 466 34.74 3.66 -7.45
N THR A 467 33.55 3.90 -6.94
CA THR A 467 32.69 5.01 -7.40
C THR A 467 33.34 6.36 -7.05
N LYS A 468 33.60 7.17 -8.07
CA LYS A 468 34.12 8.54 -7.95
C LYS A 468 33.00 9.54 -7.73
N TYR A 469 32.03 9.55 -8.64
CA TYR A 469 30.87 10.40 -8.58
C TYR A 469 29.60 9.59 -8.85
N ASP A 470 28.63 9.75 -7.98
CA ASP A 470 27.25 9.43 -8.28
C ASP A 470 26.46 10.74 -8.17
N THR A 471 25.74 11.11 -9.22
CA THR A 471 24.98 12.36 -9.22
C THR A 471 23.65 12.16 -9.90
N ASN A 472 22.61 12.61 -9.23
CA ASN A 472 21.27 12.66 -9.79
C ASN A 472 20.71 14.10 -9.65
N ALA A 473 20.07 14.58 -10.69
CA ALA A 473 19.35 15.86 -10.66
C ALA A 473 18.02 15.68 -11.37
N SER A 474 16.94 16.11 -10.76
CA SER A 474 15.65 16.06 -11.42
C SER A 474 14.82 17.31 -11.19
N ILE A 475 14.00 17.63 -12.18
CA ILE A 475 12.97 18.63 -12.09
C ILE A 475 11.66 18.01 -12.56
N SER A 476 10.61 18.22 -11.77
CA SER A 476 9.26 17.78 -12.11
C SER A 476 8.30 18.98 -12.05
N TRP A 477 7.31 18.96 -12.92
CA TRP A 477 6.25 19.94 -12.90
C TRP A 477 4.91 19.27 -13.19
N SER A 478 3.91 19.58 -12.37
CA SER A 478 2.56 19.03 -12.51
C SER A 478 1.55 20.17 -12.61
N ASP A 479 0.81 20.17 -13.71
CA ASP A 479 -0.30 21.07 -13.99
C ASP A 479 -1.55 20.27 -14.38
N SER A 480 -2.71 20.67 -13.87
CA SER A 480 -3.96 19.96 -14.09
C SER A 480 -4.43 19.92 -15.55
N ARG A 481 -3.98 20.85 -16.39
CA ARG A 481 -4.35 20.97 -17.81
C ARG A 481 -3.27 20.49 -18.76
N LEU A 482 -1.99 20.71 -18.41
CA LEU A 482 -0.85 20.40 -19.25
C LEU A 482 -0.21 19.05 -18.90
N GLY A 483 -0.59 18.47 -17.76
CA GLY A 483 -0.09 17.18 -17.32
C GLY A 483 1.13 17.26 -16.42
N ARG A 484 1.83 16.15 -16.34
CA ARG A 484 3.03 15.99 -15.53
C ARG A 484 4.24 15.89 -16.45
N PHE A 485 5.24 16.70 -16.20
CA PHE A 485 6.54 16.67 -16.85
C PHE A 485 7.60 16.29 -15.83
N SER A 486 8.57 15.52 -16.25
CA SER A 486 9.80 15.28 -15.49
C SER A 486 11.00 15.25 -16.41
N LEU A 487 12.13 15.74 -15.90
CA LEU A 487 13.44 15.67 -16.53
C LEU A 487 14.44 15.26 -15.46
N GLY A 488 15.16 14.20 -15.69
CA GLY A 488 16.21 13.66 -14.81
C GLY A 488 17.54 13.57 -15.55
N TYR A 489 18.61 13.85 -14.83
CA TYR A 489 19.99 13.61 -15.23
C TYR A 489 20.65 12.71 -14.21
N TYR A 490 21.29 11.66 -14.65
CA TYR A 490 21.98 10.68 -13.83
C TYR A 490 23.40 10.53 -14.35
N ARG A 491 24.37 10.51 -13.44
CA ARG A 491 25.78 10.31 -13.74
C ARG A 491 26.37 9.40 -12.68
N ASN A 492 26.96 8.31 -13.11
CA ASN A 492 27.80 7.45 -12.30
C ASN A 492 29.17 7.37 -12.98
N GLU A 493 30.22 7.71 -12.26
CA GLU A 493 31.62 7.61 -12.72
C GLU A 493 32.43 6.88 -11.67
N THR A 494 33.24 5.96 -12.12
CA THR A 494 34.22 5.25 -11.31
C THR A 494 35.60 5.88 -11.48
N TRP A 495 36.55 5.52 -10.63
CA TRP A 495 37.93 5.96 -10.78
C TRP A 495 38.63 5.28 -11.95
N ASP A 496 38.24 4.04 -12.31
CA ASP A 496 38.64 3.37 -13.51
C ASP A 496 37.70 3.75 -14.64
N SER A 497 38.26 4.16 -15.79
CA SER A 497 37.54 4.81 -16.87
C SER A 497 36.54 3.90 -17.63
N ASP A 498 36.48 2.63 -17.33
CA ASP A 498 35.72 1.65 -18.11
C ASP A 498 34.22 1.62 -17.72
N TYR A 499 33.87 2.17 -16.56
CA TYR A 499 32.49 2.21 -16.08
C TYR A 499 31.99 3.65 -15.85
N ASN A 500 31.60 4.35 -16.92
CA ASN A 500 31.04 5.69 -16.82
C ASN A 500 29.68 5.72 -17.50
N SER A 501 28.63 5.91 -16.71
CA SER A 501 27.25 6.04 -17.21
C SER A 501 26.74 7.46 -17.02
N ARG A 502 26.15 8.03 -18.07
CA ARG A 502 25.49 9.35 -18.03
C ARG A 502 24.20 9.27 -18.81
N ARG A 503 23.08 9.42 -18.14
CA ARG A 503 21.76 9.31 -18.76
C ARG A 503 20.91 10.53 -18.51
N ILE A 504 20.12 10.89 -19.52
CA ILE A 504 19.04 11.87 -19.42
C ILE A 504 17.72 11.16 -19.64
N ILE A 505 16.80 11.32 -18.72
CA ILE A 505 15.46 10.75 -18.83
C ILE A 505 14.45 11.88 -18.80
N SER A 506 13.56 11.94 -19.78
CA SER A 506 12.46 12.89 -19.83
C SER A 506 11.14 12.16 -19.97
N SER A 507 10.15 12.58 -19.23
CA SER A 507 8.80 12.06 -19.36
C SER A 507 7.75 13.16 -19.35
N TRP A 508 6.70 12.93 -20.11
CA TRP A 508 5.47 13.71 -20.07
C TRP A 508 4.28 12.78 -20.08
N SER A 509 3.29 13.07 -19.24
CA SER A 509 2.03 12.35 -19.23
C SER A 509 0.86 13.27 -18.98
N GLN A 510 -0.24 13.04 -19.70
CA GLN A 510 -1.50 13.77 -19.52
C GLN A 510 -2.68 12.82 -19.64
N MET A 511 -3.61 12.94 -18.70
CA MET A 511 -4.88 12.24 -18.76
C MET A 511 -5.96 13.20 -19.26
N TYR A 512 -6.58 12.84 -20.38
CA TYR A 512 -7.75 13.50 -20.94
C TYR A 512 -9.01 12.73 -20.55
N LYS A 513 -10.17 13.30 -20.80
CA LYS A 513 -11.46 12.68 -20.45
C LYS A 513 -11.65 11.28 -21.05
N TYR A 514 -11.12 11.03 -22.25
CA TYR A 514 -11.36 9.81 -23.03
C TYR A 514 -10.11 9.00 -23.31
N PHE A 515 -8.94 9.51 -23.06
CA PHE A 515 -7.66 8.84 -23.31
C PHE A 515 -6.56 9.46 -22.44
N SER A 516 -5.48 8.74 -22.29
CA SER A 516 -4.23 9.26 -21.71
C SER A 516 -3.10 9.11 -22.73
N VAL A 517 -2.15 10.04 -22.64
CA VAL A 517 -0.92 10.02 -23.47
C VAL A 517 0.26 10.07 -22.54
N SER A 518 1.29 9.26 -22.83
CA SER A 518 2.60 9.39 -22.21
C SER A 518 3.69 9.38 -23.30
N VAL A 519 4.69 10.20 -23.06
CA VAL A 519 5.90 10.28 -23.90
C VAL A 519 7.09 10.16 -22.96
N ASN A 520 7.99 9.25 -23.26
CA ASN A 520 9.21 9.04 -22.51
C ASN A 520 10.39 9.07 -23.49
N TRP A 521 11.45 9.69 -23.06
CA TRP A 521 12.70 9.74 -23.79
C TRP A 521 13.84 9.52 -22.82
N GLU A 522 14.73 8.63 -23.19
CA GLU A 522 15.96 8.32 -22.48
C GLU A 522 17.12 8.42 -23.48
N SER A 523 18.20 9.03 -23.05
CA SER A 523 19.43 9.12 -23.84
C SER A 523 20.61 8.77 -22.95
N ASP A 524 21.39 7.81 -23.40
CA ASP A 524 22.71 7.54 -22.83
C ASP A 524 23.75 8.41 -23.53
N ILE A 525 24.33 9.32 -22.76
CA ILE A 525 25.37 10.25 -23.22
C ILE A 525 26.76 9.86 -22.72
N SER A 526 26.93 8.61 -22.32
CA SER A 526 28.21 8.04 -21.91
C SER A 526 29.19 8.00 -23.08
N HIS A 527 30.49 7.88 -22.81
CA HIS A 527 31.52 7.75 -23.83
C HIS A 527 32.07 6.30 -23.78
N GLY A 528 31.84 5.51 -24.83
CA GLY A 528 32.31 4.13 -24.97
C GLY A 528 31.74 3.45 -26.21
N GLU A 529 32.19 2.25 -26.53
CA GLU A 529 31.75 1.49 -27.73
C GLU A 529 30.27 1.07 -27.64
N ASN A 530 29.64 1.12 -26.46
CA ASN A 530 28.23 0.72 -26.18
C ASN A 530 27.32 1.90 -25.81
N SER A 531 27.65 3.14 -26.18
CA SER A 531 26.99 4.34 -25.65
C SER A 531 25.82 4.90 -26.44
N ASP A 532 25.32 4.23 -27.46
CA ASP A 532 24.20 4.72 -28.30
C ASP A 532 22.84 4.11 -27.90
N HIS A 533 22.51 4.13 -26.59
CA HIS A 533 21.23 3.62 -26.07
C HIS A 533 20.19 4.72 -25.94
N ASP A 534 19.86 5.37 -27.04
CA ASP A 534 18.74 6.30 -27.06
C ASP A 534 17.41 5.52 -27.18
N MET A 535 16.43 5.86 -26.34
CA MET A 535 15.09 5.30 -26.43
C MET A 535 14.03 6.39 -26.43
N PHE A 536 13.12 6.30 -27.38
CA PHE A 536 11.92 7.14 -27.45
C PHE A 536 10.68 6.25 -27.42
N TYR A 537 9.75 6.57 -26.53
CA TYR A 537 8.53 5.78 -26.32
C TYR A 537 7.31 6.70 -26.20
N VAL A 538 6.31 6.45 -27.04
CA VAL A 538 5.01 7.11 -26.99
C VAL A 538 3.92 6.07 -26.76
N ASN A 539 3.03 6.34 -25.84
CA ASN A 539 1.88 5.49 -25.56
C ASN A 539 0.60 6.31 -25.49
N VAL A 540 -0.45 5.78 -26.10
CA VAL A 540 -1.80 6.31 -26.03
C VAL A 540 -2.73 5.21 -25.48
N SER A 541 -3.35 5.45 -24.35
CA SER A 541 -4.27 4.51 -23.71
C SER A 541 -5.71 5.06 -23.76
N VAL A 542 -6.64 4.21 -24.18
CA VAL A 542 -8.05 4.55 -24.36
C VAL A 542 -8.90 3.56 -23.57
N PRO A 543 -9.60 3.99 -22.51
CA PRO A 543 -10.59 3.15 -21.83
C PRO A 543 -11.84 3.00 -22.74
N LEU A 544 -12.26 1.76 -23.00
CA LEU A 544 -13.40 1.44 -23.87
C LEU A 544 -14.73 1.49 -23.09
N GLY A 545 -15.05 2.67 -22.56
CA GLY A 545 -16.34 2.94 -21.94
C GLY A 545 -16.63 2.09 -20.70
N ARG A 546 -17.82 1.47 -20.63
CA ARG A 546 -18.28 0.68 -19.47
C ARG A 546 -17.87 -0.79 -19.52
N THR A 547 -17.07 -1.19 -20.48
CA THR A 547 -16.69 -2.60 -20.68
C THR A 547 -15.64 -3.09 -19.70
N GLY A 548 -14.98 -2.20 -18.94
CA GLY A 548 -13.82 -2.54 -18.13
C GLY A 548 -12.56 -2.86 -18.94
N VAL A 549 -12.61 -2.70 -20.27
CA VAL A 549 -11.49 -2.92 -21.17
C VAL A 549 -10.81 -1.59 -21.49
N SER A 550 -9.49 -1.57 -21.48
CA SER A 550 -8.68 -0.47 -22.01
C SER A 550 -7.77 -0.97 -23.13
N THR A 551 -7.53 -0.12 -24.13
CA THR A 551 -6.56 -0.40 -25.17
C THR A 551 -5.43 0.60 -25.05
N SER A 552 -4.21 0.13 -25.29
CA SER A 552 -3.00 0.92 -25.30
C SER A 552 -2.28 0.66 -26.61
N SER A 553 -1.94 1.73 -27.33
CA SER A 553 -1.13 1.67 -28.55
C SER A 553 0.15 2.45 -28.33
N TRP A 554 1.25 1.90 -28.74
CA TRP A 554 2.57 2.46 -28.48
C TRP A 554 3.47 2.43 -29.71
N TYR A 555 4.41 3.34 -29.73
CA TYR A 555 5.56 3.39 -30.64
C TYR A 555 6.82 3.50 -29.80
N ARG A 556 7.83 2.74 -30.16
CA ARG A 556 9.18 2.75 -29.57
C ARG A 556 10.21 2.86 -30.66
N GLU A 557 11.21 3.65 -30.41
CA GLU A 557 12.46 3.70 -31.16
C GLU A 557 13.62 3.56 -30.17
N SER A 558 14.48 2.59 -30.40
CA SER A 558 15.63 2.29 -29.55
C SER A 558 16.77 1.79 -30.43
N GLU A 559 17.95 2.40 -30.30
CA GLU A 559 19.15 1.98 -31.04
C GLU A 559 19.01 1.93 -32.56
N GLY A 560 18.16 2.78 -33.12
CA GLY A 560 17.88 2.78 -34.57
C GLY A 560 16.84 1.73 -35.01
N HIS A 561 16.33 0.90 -34.08
CA HIS A 561 15.25 -0.04 -34.32
C HIS A 561 13.91 0.58 -33.90
N SER A 562 12.93 0.49 -34.76
CA SER A 562 11.60 1.00 -34.49
C SER A 562 10.57 -0.12 -34.35
N SER A 563 9.79 -0.06 -33.29
CA SER A 563 8.72 -1.00 -33.05
C SER A 563 7.44 -0.29 -32.63
N TYR A 564 6.31 -0.88 -32.97
CA TYR A 564 4.99 -0.38 -32.59
C TYR A 564 4.05 -1.53 -32.29
N GLY A 565 3.08 -1.25 -31.42
CA GLY A 565 2.15 -2.30 -31.03
C GLY A 565 0.88 -1.73 -30.42
N SER A 566 -0.03 -2.66 -30.16
CA SER A 566 -1.26 -2.39 -29.44
C SER A 566 -1.53 -3.53 -28.47
N ARG A 567 -2.04 -3.16 -27.29
CA ARG A 567 -2.38 -4.11 -26.22
C ARG A 567 -3.78 -3.78 -25.73
N ALA A 568 -4.57 -4.81 -25.52
CA ALA A 568 -5.86 -4.71 -24.82
C ALA A 568 -5.72 -5.37 -23.45
N MET A 569 -6.18 -4.69 -22.43
CA MET A 569 -6.24 -5.19 -21.06
C MET A 569 -7.64 -5.02 -20.50
N GLY A 570 -8.10 -5.98 -19.73
CA GLY A 570 -9.42 -5.95 -19.11
C GLY A 570 -9.57 -6.95 -18.00
N SER A 571 -10.71 -6.90 -17.33
CA SER A 571 -11.09 -7.86 -16.30
C SER A 571 -12.20 -8.76 -16.84
N LEU A 572 -12.04 -10.07 -16.66
CA LEU A 572 -13.11 -11.04 -16.91
C LEU A 572 -14.14 -10.99 -15.78
N ASN A 573 -13.66 -10.74 -14.57
CA ASN A 573 -14.40 -10.49 -13.34
C ASN A 573 -13.46 -9.79 -12.36
N ASP A 574 -13.87 -9.59 -11.10
CA ASP A 574 -13.08 -8.88 -10.08
C ASP A 574 -11.76 -9.60 -9.74
N ASP A 575 -11.68 -10.91 -9.97
CA ASP A 575 -10.54 -11.75 -9.60
C ASP A 575 -9.61 -12.07 -10.78
N ASN A 576 -10.04 -11.84 -12.03
CA ASN A 576 -9.33 -12.28 -13.22
C ASN A 576 -9.08 -11.12 -14.18
N GLN A 577 -7.83 -10.80 -14.43
CA GLN A 577 -7.39 -9.77 -15.36
C GLN A 577 -6.61 -10.39 -16.50
N TYR A 578 -6.87 -9.94 -17.71
CA TYR A 578 -6.17 -10.41 -18.90
C TYR A 578 -5.51 -9.27 -19.66
N THR A 579 -4.45 -9.62 -20.37
CA THR A 579 -3.79 -8.74 -21.32
C THR A 579 -3.54 -9.54 -22.60
N VAL A 580 -3.76 -8.91 -23.76
CA VAL A 580 -3.42 -9.47 -25.08
C VAL A 580 -2.79 -8.37 -25.91
N GLY A 581 -1.62 -8.62 -26.46
CA GLY A 581 -0.84 -7.68 -27.23
C GLY A 581 -0.38 -8.22 -28.55
N VAL A 582 -0.15 -7.30 -29.49
CA VAL A 582 0.55 -7.55 -30.74
C VAL A 582 1.47 -6.38 -31.03
N SER A 583 2.70 -6.67 -31.44
CA SER A 583 3.68 -5.67 -31.80
C SER A 583 4.46 -6.10 -33.04
N ARG A 584 5.03 -5.11 -33.72
CA ARG A 584 5.88 -5.35 -34.87
C ARG A 584 7.18 -4.58 -34.74
N ASP A 585 8.27 -5.28 -34.83
CA ASP A 585 9.57 -4.69 -35.11
C ASP A 585 9.67 -4.45 -36.61
N ARG A 586 9.92 -3.19 -36.97
CA ARG A 586 9.93 -2.80 -38.38
C ARG A 586 11.24 -3.17 -39.07
N ASP A 587 12.33 -3.11 -38.36
CA ASP A 587 13.67 -3.23 -38.91
C ASP A 587 14.05 -4.72 -39.06
N GLU A 588 13.68 -5.55 -38.10
CA GLU A 588 13.82 -6.98 -38.13
C GLU A 588 12.67 -7.69 -38.88
N ASN A 589 11.58 -6.96 -39.14
CA ASN A 589 10.38 -7.50 -39.79
C ASN A 589 9.69 -8.61 -38.97
N VAL A 590 9.89 -8.60 -37.65
CA VAL A 590 9.33 -9.56 -36.69
C VAL A 590 8.01 -9.06 -36.15
N THR A 591 7.02 -9.93 -36.08
CA THR A 591 5.73 -9.64 -35.45
C THR A 591 5.60 -10.51 -34.23
N ASN A 592 5.49 -9.86 -33.04
CA ASN A 592 5.35 -10.50 -31.76
C ASN A 592 3.90 -10.43 -31.29
N TRP A 593 3.48 -11.45 -30.56
CA TRP A 593 2.23 -11.48 -29.81
C TRP A 593 2.51 -11.85 -28.36
N ASP A 594 1.76 -11.28 -27.45
CA ASP A 594 1.81 -11.60 -26.01
C ASP A 594 0.40 -11.73 -25.45
N SER A 595 0.25 -12.61 -24.47
CA SER A 595 -0.98 -12.73 -23.69
C SER A 595 -0.65 -13.08 -22.25
N SER A 596 -1.40 -12.54 -21.32
CA SER A 596 -1.28 -12.90 -19.91
C SER A 596 -2.64 -12.94 -19.22
N LEU A 597 -2.73 -13.80 -18.22
CA LEU A 597 -3.86 -13.92 -17.31
C LEU A 597 -3.33 -13.87 -15.88
N ASN A 598 -3.80 -12.89 -15.11
CA ASN A 598 -3.56 -12.79 -13.67
C ASN A 598 -4.85 -13.15 -12.95
N SER A 599 -4.80 -14.11 -12.07
CA SER A 599 -5.97 -14.66 -11.38
C SER A 599 -5.75 -14.70 -9.87
N ASN A 600 -6.64 -14.07 -9.13
CA ASN A 600 -6.76 -14.29 -7.70
C ASN A 600 -7.68 -15.48 -7.45
N LEU A 601 -7.11 -16.61 -7.09
CA LEU A 601 -7.84 -17.87 -6.87
C LEU A 601 -8.40 -17.99 -5.43
N HIS A 602 -8.59 -16.88 -4.72
CA HIS A 602 -9.05 -16.75 -3.34
C HIS A 602 -8.04 -17.22 -2.27
N TYR A 603 -7.24 -18.24 -2.58
CA TYR A 603 -6.28 -18.85 -1.64
C TYR A 603 -4.83 -18.79 -2.14
N THR A 604 -4.64 -18.39 -3.38
CA THR A 604 -3.34 -18.20 -4.04
C THR A 604 -3.54 -17.27 -5.23
N THR A 605 -2.49 -16.64 -5.68
CA THR A 605 -2.48 -15.88 -6.94
C THR A 605 -1.76 -16.68 -8.01
N LEU A 606 -2.30 -16.66 -9.21
CA LEU A 606 -1.73 -17.32 -10.37
C LEU A 606 -1.57 -16.30 -11.50
N ALA A 607 -0.37 -16.19 -12.04
CA ALA A 607 -0.12 -15.45 -13.26
C ALA A 607 0.42 -16.42 -14.31
N VAL A 608 -0.17 -16.42 -15.51
CA VAL A 608 0.34 -17.19 -16.64
C VAL A 608 0.49 -16.27 -17.82
N SER A 609 1.54 -16.47 -18.59
CA SER A 609 1.72 -15.73 -19.83
C SER A 609 2.25 -16.62 -20.95
N ALA A 610 1.96 -16.20 -22.16
CA ALA A 610 2.46 -16.82 -23.38
C ALA A 610 2.75 -15.72 -24.40
N GLY A 611 3.84 -15.87 -25.11
CA GLY A 611 4.23 -14.99 -26.19
C GLY A 611 4.97 -15.75 -27.28
N GLY A 612 5.14 -15.10 -28.40
CA GLY A 612 5.88 -15.67 -29.52
C GLY A 612 5.96 -14.70 -30.68
N ASP A 613 6.68 -15.10 -31.70
CA ASP A 613 6.85 -14.32 -32.90
C ASP A 613 6.59 -15.15 -34.17
N ASN A 614 6.74 -14.51 -35.34
CA ASN A 614 6.58 -15.17 -36.64
C ASN A 614 7.83 -15.98 -37.07
N ASP A 615 8.92 -15.94 -36.31
CA ASP A 615 10.16 -16.66 -36.52
C ASP A 615 10.26 -17.95 -35.69
N SER A 616 9.12 -18.38 -35.10
CA SER A 616 8.97 -19.59 -34.29
C SER A 616 9.63 -19.53 -32.90
N ASN A 617 9.99 -18.36 -32.43
CA ASN A 617 10.36 -18.14 -31.03
C ASN A 617 9.11 -18.09 -30.15
N ASN A 618 9.14 -18.77 -29.04
CA ASN A 618 8.01 -18.82 -28.10
C ASN A 618 8.53 -18.71 -26.67
N ASN A 619 7.76 -18.02 -25.84
CA ASN A 619 7.98 -17.96 -24.41
C ASN A 619 6.71 -18.26 -23.63
N TYR A 620 6.85 -19.00 -22.56
CA TYR A 620 5.77 -19.31 -21.64
C TYR A 620 6.25 -19.04 -20.23
N SER A 621 5.41 -18.45 -19.40
CA SER A 621 5.72 -18.32 -17.98
C SER A 621 4.51 -18.63 -17.13
N ALA A 622 4.80 -19.11 -15.91
CA ALA A 622 3.80 -19.29 -14.87
C ALA A 622 4.37 -18.85 -13.53
N ALA A 623 3.61 -18.07 -12.80
CA ALA A 623 3.94 -17.67 -11.45
C ALA A 623 2.80 -18.05 -10.51
N LEU A 624 3.15 -18.57 -9.33
CA LEU A 624 2.22 -18.93 -8.26
C LEU A 624 2.74 -18.33 -6.96
N SER A 625 1.90 -17.56 -6.26
CA SER A 625 2.30 -17.01 -4.97
C SER A 625 1.13 -17.00 -3.97
N GLY A 626 1.49 -16.98 -2.69
CA GLY A 626 0.52 -16.96 -1.61
C GLY A 626 1.14 -17.23 -0.25
N GLY A 627 0.27 -17.40 0.74
CA GLY A 627 0.62 -17.74 2.10
C GLY A 627 -0.23 -18.88 2.65
N MET A 628 0.30 -19.58 3.62
CA MET A 628 -0.38 -20.61 4.38
C MET A 628 -0.08 -20.42 5.86
N VAL A 629 -1.09 -20.50 6.70
CA VAL A 629 -0.97 -20.38 8.15
C VAL A 629 -1.53 -21.63 8.81
N ALA A 630 -0.70 -22.29 9.60
CA ALA A 630 -1.09 -23.39 10.47
C ALA A 630 -1.29 -22.85 11.89
N HIS A 631 -2.48 -23.02 12.44
CA HIS A 631 -2.91 -22.49 13.73
C HIS A 631 -3.75 -23.52 14.48
N ASP A 632 -4.22 -23.24 15.71
CA ASP A 632 -4.93 -24.18 16.57
C ASP A 632 -6.16 -24.83 15.91
N ASP A 633 -6.83 -24.08 15.04
CA ASP A 633 -8.10 -24.51 14.42
C ASP A 633 -7.89 -25.12 13.02
N GLY A 634 -6.64 -25.29 12.57
CA GLY A 634 -6.30 -25.92 11.30
C GLY A 634 -5.28 -25.20 10.44
N ILE A 635 -5.41 -25.34 9.12
CA ILE A 635 -4.56 -24.67 8.14
C ILE A 635 -5.44 -23.83 7.23
N THR A 636 -5.12 -22.55 7.13
CA THR A 636 -5.83 -21.59 6.30
C THR A 636 -4.88 -20.95 5.29
N PHE A 637 -5.32 -20.83 4.05
CA PHE A 637 -4.55 -20.25 2.95
C PHE A 637 -4.88 -18.77 2.75
N SER A 638 -3.92 -18.04 2.21
CA SER A 638 -4.04 -16.63 1.85
C SER A 638 -3.55 -16.40 0.42
N PRO A 639 -4.24 -15.60 -0.39
CA PRO A 639 -3.74 -15.22 -1.71
C PRO A 639 -2.52 -14.29 -1.62
N TYR A 640 -2.24 -13.74 -0.46
CA TYR A 640 -1.13 -12.83 -0.23
C TYR A 640 -0.15 -13.40 0.78
N ALA A 641 1.11 -13.03 0.65
CA ALA A 641 2.14 -13.34 1.63
C ALA A 641 1.79 -12.76 3.00
N VAL A 642 1.99 -13.55 4.03
CA VAL A 642 1.70 -13.23 5.44
C VAL A 642 2.88 -12.47 6.03
N THR A 643 2.64 -11.34 6.66
CA THR A 643 3.67 -10.51 7.30
C THR A 643 3.95 -10.97 8.74
N ASP A 644 4.79 -10.21 9.45
CA ASP A 644 5.15 -10.51 10.85
C ASP A 644 3.96 -10.43 11.81
N THR A 645 3.01 -9.53 11.55
CA THR A 645 1.81 -9.34 12.35
C THR A 645 0.58 -9.57 11.48
N TYR A 646 -0.26 -10.49 11.86
CA TYR A 646 -1.42 -10.90 11.07
C TYR A 646 -2.58 -11.37 11.96
N ALA A 647 -3.74 -11.60 11.35
CA ALA A 647 -4.88 -12.13 12.06
C ALA A 647 -5.48 -13.35 11.35
N ILE A 648 -6.12 -14.20 12.17
CA ILE A 648 -7.00 -15.25 11.70
C ILE A 648 -8.42 -14.82 12.06
N THR A 649 -9.26 -14.67 11.04
CA THR A 649 -10.66 -14.35 11.21
C THR A 649 -11.51 -15.58 11.02
N GLN A 650 -12.59 -15.66 11.78
CA GLN A 650 -13.53 -16.79 11.73
C GLN A 650 -14.97 -16.29 11.79
N LEU A 651 -15.86 -16.92 11.05
CA LEU A 651 -17.29 -16.79 11.25
C LEU A 651 -17.75 -17.77 12.34
N ASP A 652 -18.73 -17.38 13.16
CA ASP A 652 -19.34 -18.27 14.16
C ASP A 652 -20.08 -19.46 13.51
N LYS A 653 -20.44 -19.35 12.23
CA LYS A 653 -20.94 -20.44 11.39
C LYS A 653 -20.00 -20.69 10.23
N PRO A 654 -19.65 -21.97 9.95
CA PRO A 654 -18.74 -22.32 8.87
C PRO A 654 -19.40 -22.06 7.50
N VAL A 655 -19.01 -20.98 6.87
CA VAL A 655 -19.46 -20.58 5.52
C VAL A 655 -18.24 -20.20 4.69
N ALA A 656 -18.08 -20.86 3.55
CA ALA A 656 -16.99 -20.61 2.62
C ALA A 656 -17.31 -19.46 1.64
N GLY A 657 -16.28 -18.78 1.15
CA GLY A 657 -16.39 -17.80 0.08
C GLY A 657 -16.90 -16.42 0.52
N ILE A 658 -16.92 -16.16 1.83
CA ILE A 658 -17.23 -14.82 2.33
C ILE A 658 -16.00 -13.95 2.22
N GLN A 659 -16.15 -12.82 1.53
CA GLN A 659 -15.07 -11.87 1.28
C GLN A 659 -14.88 -10.94 2.48
N ILE A 660 -13.63 -10.82 2.91
CA ILE A 660 -13.20 -9.86 3.94
C ILE A 660 -12.19 -8.92 3.30
N ILE A 661 -12.48 -7.63 3.33
CA ILE A 661 -11.61 -6.57 2.80
C ILE A 661 -10.56 -6.25 3.85
N THR A 662 -9.31 -6.31 3.45
CA THR A 662 -8.14 -6.01 4.28
C THR A 662 -7.28 -4.92 3.65
N SER A 663 -6.25 -4.45 4.35
CA SER A 663 -5.30 -3.45 3.83
C SER A 663 -4.49 -3.95 2.62
N ARG A 664 -4.30 -5.29 2.49
CA ARG A 664 -3.58 -5.92 1.36
C ARG A 664 -4.49 -6.28 0.20
N GLY A 665 -5.80 -6.23 0.40
CA GLY A 665 -6.81 -6.63 -0.57
C GLY A 665 -7.82 -7.62 0.03
N PRO A 666 -8.72 -8.15 -0.78
CA PRO A 666 -9.75 -9.07 -0.32
C PRO A 666 -9.17 -10.47 -0.04
N VAL A 667 -9.64 -11.07 1.06
CA VAL A 667 -9.40 -12.47 1.41
C VAL A 667 -10.75 -13.17 1.58
N TRP A 668 -10.78 -14.50 1.47
CA TRP A 668 -12.03 -15.26 1.48
C TRP A 668 -12.00 -16.36 2.54
N THR A 669 -13.16 -16.57 3.15
CA THR A 669 -13.31 -17.66 4.13
C THR A 669 -13.27 -19.02 3.43
N ASP A 670 -12.61 -19.97 4.07
CA ASP A 670 -12.57 -21.38 3.66
C ASP A 670 -13.84 -22.15 4.08
N LYS A 671 -13.86 -23.46 3.87
CA LYS A 671 -14.99 -24.34 4.22
C LYS A 671 -15.29 -24.40 5.72
N TRP A 672 -14.36 -23.96 6.58
CA TRP A 672 -14.55 -23.86 8.02
C TRP A 672 -14.95 -22.44 8.48
N GLY A 673 -15.13 -21.53 7.53
CA GLY A 673 -15.45 -20.13 7.80
C GLY A 673 -14.24 -19.31 8.25
N GLN A 674 -13.02 -19.77 7.98
CA GLN A 674 -11.77 -19.14 8.40
C GLN A 674 -11.10 -18.40 7.23
N ALA A 675 -10.48 -17.26 7.52
CA ALA A 675 -9.66 -16.52 6.57
C ALA A 675 -8.44 -15.92 7.29
N VAL A 676 -7.32 -15.83 6.56
CA VAL A 676 -6.13 -15.14 7.04
C VAL A 676 -6.18 -13.68 6.59
N VAL A 677 -6.06 -12.76 7.53
CA VAL A 677 -5.73 -11.35 7.27
C VAL A 677 -4.22 -11.24 7.22
N PRO A 678 -3.61 -11.16 6.04
CA PRO A 678 -2.18 -11.43 5.87
C PRO A 678 -1.28 -10.36 6.47
N ALA A 679 -1.80 -9.17 6.68
CA ALA A 679 -1.01 -8.05 7.22
C ALA A 679 -1.86 -7.17 8.13
N LEU A 680 -1.36 -6.98 9.34
CA LEU A 680 -1.78 -5.91 10.25
C LEU A 680 -0.61 -4.95 10.43
N THR A 681 -0.90 -3.66 10.50
CA THR A 681 0.14 -2.68 10.84
C THR A 681 0.39 -2.75 12.35
N PRO A 682 1.60 -3.14 12.81
CA PRO A 682 1.88 -3.25 14.23
C PRO A 682 1.60 -1.94 14.96
N PHE A 683 0.98 -2.03 16.14
CA PHE A 683 0.61 -0.91 17.01
C PHE A 683 -0.35 0.12 16.41
N HIS A 684 -0.84 -0.09 15.19
CA HIS A 684 -1.80 0.79 14.52
C HIS A 684 -3.10 0.03 14.27
N GLU A 685 -4.20 0.77 14.17
CA GLU A 685 -5.49 0.19 13.83
C GLU A 685 -5.48 -0.32 12.38
N SER A 686 -5.78 -1.59 12.22
CA SER A 686 -6.00 -2.24 10.93
C SER A 686 -7.48 -2.54 10.78
N ASN A 687 -8.12 -1.90 9.82
CA ASN A 687 -9.54 -2.04 9.57
C ASN A 687 -9.83 -3.30 8.75
N LEU A 688 -10.81 -4.06 9.18
CA LEU A 688 -11.35 -5.22 8.49
C LEU A 688 -12.83 -4.99 8.19
N GLU A 689 -13.25 -5.29 6.98
CA GLU A 689 -14.64 -5.15 6.55
C GLU A 689 -15.11 -6.43 5.87
N LEU A 690 -16.15 -7.05 6.40
CA LEU A 690 -16.83 -8.17 5.79
C LEU A 690 -17.74 -7.64 4.68
N ASN A 691 -17.53 -8.10 3.45
CA ASN A 691 -18.38 -7.74 2.33
C ASN A 691 -19.74 -8.46 2.45
N THR A 692 -20.77 -7.74 2.85
CA THR A 692 -22.10 -8.29 3.06
C THR A 692 -22.75 -8.82 1.78
N GLN A 693 -22.30 -8.39 0.60
CA GLN A 693 -22.80 -8.90 -0.69
C GLN A 693 -22.33 -10.33 -0.96
N SER A 694 -21.26 -10.79 -0.31
CA SER A 694 -20.78 -12.16 -0.41
C SER A 694 -21.51 -13.13 0.52
N LEU A 695 -22.34 -12.62 1.44
CA LEU A 695 -23.11 -13.47 2.36
C LEU A 695 -24.24 -14.22 1.63
N PRO A 696 -24.52 -15.46 1.99
CA PRO A 696 -25.73 -16.17 1.56
C PRO A 696 -26.99 -15.38 1.93
N GLY A 697 -28.04 -15.49 1.11
CA GLY A 697 -29.26 -14.69 1.28
C GLY A 697 -29.98 -14.86 2.62
N ASN A 698 -29.73 -15.93 3.33
CA ASN A 698 -30.28 -16.22 4.66
C ASN A 698 -29.36 -15.85 5.82
N LEU A 699 -28.21 -15.27 5.54
CA LEU A 699 -27.24 -14.88 6.57
C LEU A 699 -27.06 -13.35 6.56
N ASP A 700 -26.90 -12.79 7.74
CA ASP A 700 -26.53 -11.41 7.96
C ASP A 700 -25.41 -11.36 9.00
N VAL A 701 -24.79 -10.22 9.20
CA VAL A 701 -23.72 -10.04 10.20
C VAL A 701 -24.11 -8.93 11.16
N ASN A 702 -23.90 -9.16 12.44
CA ASN A 702 -24.25 -8.17 13.46
C ASN A 702 -23.37 -6.92 13.37
N ASN A 703 -22.07 -7.09 13.14
CA ASN A 703 -21.13 -6.03 12.87
C ASN A 703 -20.11 -6.52 11.83
N GLY A 704 -20.21 -5.99 10.62
CA GLY A 704 -19.34 -6.35 9.50
C GLY A 704 -18.01 -5.61 9.48
N ARG A 705 -17.79 -4.62 10.37
CA ARG A 705 -16.55 -3.84 10.45
C ARG A 705 -15.93 -3.97 11.82
N THR A 706 -14.61 -4.11 11.83
CA THR A 706 -13.80 -4.09 13.04
C THR A 706 -12.43 -3.48 12.78
N ALA A 707 -11.80 -3.01 13.83
CA ALA A 707 -10.41 -2.56 13.80
C ALA A 707 -9.60 -3.40 14.79
N ILE A 708 -8.44 -3.87 14.37
CA ILE A 708 -7.52 -4.64 15.21
C ILE A 708 -6.25 -3.83 15.38
N LYS A 709 -5.84 -3.63 16.64
CA LYS A 709 -4.58 -3.00 17.00
C LYS A 709 -3.70 -4.02 17.70
N ALA A 710 -2.77 -4.60 16.96
CA ALA A 710 -1.94 -5.71 17.42
C ALA A 710 -0.50 -5.29 17.71
N SER A 711 0.17 -5.96 18.65
CA SER A 711 1.62 -5.82 18.85
C SER A 711 2.41 -6.41 17.68
N HIS A 712 3.65 -5.99 17.52
CA HIS A 712 4.54 -6.57 16.53
C HIS A 712 4.79 -8.04 16.84
N GLY A 713 4.53 -8.92 15.89
CA GLY A 713 4.62 -10.37 16.03
C GLY A 713 3.37 -11.07 16.54
N ALA A 714 2.32 -10.34 16.86
CA ALA A 714 1.08 -10.93 17.33
C ALA A 714 0.34 -11.70 16.23
N VAL A 715 -0.25 -12.81 16.61
CA VAL A 715 -1.25 -13.56 15.84
C VAL A 715 -2.61 -13.28 16.44
N ALA A 716 -3.30 -12.28 15.90
CA ALA A 716 -4.62 -11.89 16.39
C ALA A 716 -5.69 -12.88 15.93
N LYS A 717 -6.70 -13.10 16.76
CA LYS A 717 -7.90 -13.88 16.40
C LYS A 717 -9.12 -12.97 16.47
N TRP A 718 -9.96 -13.00 15.45
CA TRP A 718 -11.20 -12.26 15.40
C TRP A 718 -12.36 -13.12 14.93
N GLN A 719 -13.51 -13.03 15.60
CA GLN A 719 -14.72 -13.75 15.23
C GLN A 719 -15.84 -12.80 14.83
N PHE A 720 -16.36 -12.98 13.62
CA PHE A 720 -17.58 -12.32 13.18
C PHE A 720 -18.80 -13.11 13.60
N THR A 721 -19.75 -12.43 14.22
CA THR A 721 -21.02 -13.05 14.64
C THR A 721 -22.05 -12.88 13.55
N THR A 722 -22.60 -14.00 13.08
CA THR A 722 -23.62 -14.03 12.03
C THR A 722 -25.01 -14.18 12.61
N LEU A 723 -25.98 -13.56 11.94
CA LEU A 723 -27.39 -13.66 12.24
C LEU A 723 -28.06 -14.47 11.14
N SER A 724 -28.76 -15.56 11.51
CA SER A 724 -29.59 -16.29 10.56
C SER A 724 -30.92 -15.58 10.44
N GLN A 725 -31.24 -15.12 9.25
CA GLN A 725 -32.51 -14.42 8.95
C GLN A 725 -33.25 -15.15 7.86
N ARG A 726 -34.56 -15.36 8.05
CA ARG A 726 -35.45 -15.89 7.02
C ARG A 726 -36.35 -14.81 6.53
N ARG A 727 -36.03 -14.23 5.36
CA ARG A 727 -36.78 -13.14 4.76
C ARG A 727 -37.89 -13.66 3.88
N VAL A 728 -39.09 -13.07 4.02
CA VAL A 728 -40.29 -13.50 3.31
C VAL A 728 -40.99 -12.30 2.70
N LEU A 729 -41.30 -12.41 1.42
CA LEU A 729 -42.20 -11.51 0.74
C LEU A 729 -43.59 -12.18 0.72
N LEU A 730 -44.49 -11.74 1.62
CA LEU A 730 -45.80 -12.34 1.85
C LEU A 730 -46.86 -11.61 1.06
N SER A 731 -47.52 -12.28 0.10
CA SER A 731 -48.68 -11.78 -0.62
C SER A 731 -49.96 -12.16 0.13
N VAL A 732 -50.66 -11.19 0.69
CA VAL A 732 -51.79 -11.42 1.58
C VAL A 732 -53.12 -10.98 0.94
N LEU A 733 -54.07 -11.90 0.93
CA LEU A 733 -55.48 -11.63 0.58
C LEU A 733 -56.32 -11.65 1.86
N ARG A 734 -57.36 -10.80 1.89
CA ARG A 734 -58.40 -10.83 2.93
C ARG A 734 -59.35 -12.01 2.72
N ALA A 735 -60.22 -12.23 3.67
CA ALA A 735 -61.26 -13.28 3.61
C ALA A 735 -62.22 -13.13 2.39
N ASP A 736 -62.40 -11.91 1.92
CA ASP A 736 -63.24 -11.56 0.74
C ASP A 736 -62.44 -11.70 -0.57
N GLY A 737 -61.20 -12.12 -0.56
CA GLY A 737 -60.37 -12.29 -1.76
C GLY A 737 -59.67 -10.98 -2.23
N THR A 738 -59.89 -9.85 -1.58
CA THR A 738 -59.24 -8.59 -1.93
C THR A 738 -57.86 -8.51 -1.29
N PRO A 739 -56.87 -7.84 -1.94
CA PRO A 739 -55.53 -7.67 -1.35
C PRO A 739 -55.59 -6.74 -0.13
N LEU A 740 -54.69 -6.95 0.84
CA LEU A 740 -54.55 -6.10 2.01
C LEU A 740 -54.21 -4.66 1.56
N PRO A 741 -54.80 -3.59 2.14
CA PRO A 741 -54.48 -2.21 1.75
C PRO A 741 -53.01 -1.87 1.98
N ALA A 742 -52.48 -0.97 1.15
CA ALA A 742 -51.16 -0.37 1.43
C ALA A 742 -51.20 0.47 2.72
N GLY A 743 -50.07 0.53 3.47
CA GLY A 743 -49.96 1.28 4.72
C GLY A 743 -50.48 0.53 5.96
N VAL A 744 -51.04 -0.66 5.82
CA VAL A 744 -51.51 -1.44 6.96
C VAL A 744 -50.33 -1.90 7.81
N SER A 745 -50.41 -1.62 9.11
CA SER A 745 -49.38 -2.02 10.09
C SER A 745 -49.51 -3.49 10.45
N ILE A 746 -48.40 -4.20 10.43
CA ILE A 746 -48.28 -5.59 10.88
C ILE A 746 -47.70 -5.59 12.28
N VAL A 747 -48.36 -6.30 13.20
CA VAL A 747 -47.98 -6.37 14.59
C VAL A 747 -47.85 -7.81 15.07
N ASN A 748 -47.12 -8.05 16.14
CA ASN A 748 -47.08 -9.35 16.82
C ASN A 748 -48.29 -9.53 17.78
N GLU A 749 -48.33 -10.63 18.48
CA GLU A 749 -49.36 -10.95 19.48
C GLU A 749 -49.52 -9.86 20.56
N LYS A 750 -48.39 -9.24 20.98
CA LYS A 750 -48.35 -8.18 21.98
C LYS A 750 -48.79 -6.84 21.45
N GLY A 751 -48.97 -6.71 20.14
CA GLY A 751 -49.34 -5.46 19.47
C GLY A 751 -48.13 -4.57 19.12
N GLU A 752 -46.93 -5.09 19.26
CA GLU A 752 -45.71 -4.40 18.86
C GLU A 752 -45.59 -4.37 17.33
N TYR A 753 -45.19 -3.24 16.79
CA TYR A 753 -45.04 -3.04 15.36
C TYR A 753 -43.86 -3.86 14.79
N ILE A 754 -44.12 -4.57 13.71
CA ILE A 754 -43.10 -5.37 13.01
C ILE A 754 -42.73 -4.72 11.67
N THR A 755 -43.77 -4.41 10.84
CA THR A 755 -43.58 -3.81 9.52
C THR A 755 -44.89 -3.22 9.03
N SER A 756 -44.91 -2.64 7.85
CA SER A 756 -46.17 -2.24 7.16
C SER A 756 -46.20 -2.81 5.73
N ALA A 757 -47.36 -2.89 5.15
CA ALA A 757 -47.54 -3.28 3.77
C ALA A 757 -47.18 -2.09 2.86
N PRO A 758 -46.01 -2.09 2.13
CA PRO A 758 -45.64 -0.97 1.27
C PRO A 758 -46.54 -0.86 0.02
N GLU A 759 -47.07 -1.97 -0.43
CA GLU A 759 -47.98 -2.06 -1.56
C GLU A 759 -49.22 -2.89 -1.22
N LYS A 760 -50.27 -2.82 -2.05
CA LYS A 760 -51.50 -3.60 -1.85
C LYS A 760 -51.24 -5.10 -1.82
N GLY A 761 -51.49 -5.71 -0.68
CA GLY A 761 -51.37 -7.13 -0.46
C GLY A 761 -49.95 -7.65 -0.28
N VAL A 762 -48.90 -6.81 -0.28
CA VAL A 762 -47.51 -7.22 -0.15
C VAL A 762 -46.98 -6.81 1.22
N ILE A 763 -46.33 -7.75 1.91
CA ILE A 763 -45.66 -7.53 3.20
C ILE A 763 -44.25 -8.12 3.11
N PHE A 764 -43.24 -7.33 3.43
CA PHE A 764 -41.89 -7.83 3.58
C PHE A 764 -41.63 -8.07 5.06
N LEU A 765 -41.25 -9.32 5.37
CA LEU A 765 -40.82 -9.76 6.72
C LEU A 765 -39.33 -10.03 6.69
N ASN A 766 -38.56 -9.27 7.46
CA ASN A 766 -37.09 -9.40 7.47
C ASN A 766 -36.64 -10.69 8.17
N ASP A 767 -37.35 -11.12 9.23
CA ASP A 767 -37.14 -12.39 9.87
C ASP A 767 -38.44 -13.01 10.33
N VAL A 768 -38.83 -14.11 9.71
CA VAL A 768 -40.04 -14.87 10.06
C VAL A 768 -39.83 -15.81 11.23
N SER A 769 -38.58 -16.22 11.50
CA SER A 769 -38.24 -17.14 12.59
C SER A 769 -38.49 -16.53 13.98
N ALA A 770 -38.41 -15.20 14.09
CA ALA A 770 -38.64 -14.47 15.32
C ALA A 770 -40.12 -14.24 15.68
N SER A 771 -41.06 -14.49 14.76
CA SER A 771 -42.47 -14.09 14.90
C SER A 771 -43.43 -15.29 14.77
N HIS A 772 -43.96 -15.78 15.87
CA HIS A 772 -44.82 -16.94 15.88
C HIS A 772 -46.26 -16.66 15.38
N GLN A 773 -46.79 -15.45 15.59
CA GLN A 773 -48.11 -15.01 15.07
C GLN A 773 -48.10 -13.53 14.72
N LEU A 774 -48.55 -13.24 13.52
CA LEU A 774 -48.64 -11.88 13.00
C LEU A 774 -50.05 -11.46 12.74
N TYR A 775 -50.36 -10.19 12.96
CA TYR A 775 -51.66 -9.59 12.75
C TYR A 775 -51.57 -8.31 11.95
N ALA A 776 -52.47 -8.12 11.04
CA ALA A 776 -52.63 -6.86 10.32
C ALA A 776 -53.70 -5.99 11.03
N LYS A 777 -53.35 -4.72 11.31
CA LYS A 777 -54.30 -3.73 11.85
C LYS A 777 -55.04 -3.06 10.70
N THR A 778 -56.32 -3.45 10.48
CA THR A 778 -57.18 -2.85 9.48
C THR A 778 -58.24 -1.98 10.15
N GLU A 779 -58.99 -1.16 9.40
CA GLU A 779 -60.07 -0.33 9.89
C GLU A 779 -61.20 -1.15 10.55
N GLY A 780 -61.32 -2.44 10.17
CA GLY A 780 -62.32 -3.38 10.74
C GLY A 780 -61.80 -4.19 11.95
N GLY A 781 -60.60 -3.93 12.45
CA GLY A 781 -60.00 -4.67 13.56
C GLY A 781 -58.70 -5.35 13.19
N ARG A 782 -58.25 -6.28 14.04
CA ARG A 782 -57.05 -7.10 13.80
C ARG A 782 -57.44 -8.38 13.07
N CYS A 783 -56.76 -8.69 11.93
CA CYS A 783 -56.89 -10.01 11.30
C CYS A 783 -55.55 -10.77 11.43
N LYS A 784 -55.68 -12.07 11.69
CA LYS A 784 -54.51 -12.96 11.81
C LYS A 784 -53.98 -13.30 10.43
N LEU A 785 -52.64 -13.21 10.26
CA LEU A 785 -51.98 -13.62 9.01
C LEU A 785 -51.69 -15.12 9.07
N ASN A 786 -52.38 -15.88 8.19
CA ASN A 786 -52.17 -17.31 8.03
C ASN A 786 -51.40 -17.58 6.77
N PHE A 787 -50.20 -18.18 6.90
CA PHE A 787 -49.33 -18.61 5.79
C PHE A 787 -48.52 -19.84 6.18
N VAL A 788 -48.07 -20.61 5.20
CA VAL A 788 -47.24 -21.79 5.41
C VAL A 788 -45.87 -21.52 4.85
N LEU A 789 -44.88 -21.70 5.65
CA LEU A 789 -43.48 -21.55 5.24
C LEU A 789 -43.03 -22.84 4.52
N PRO A 790 -42.50 -22.78 3.29
CA PRO A 790 -41.88 -23.91 2.63
C PRO A 790 -40.57 -24.31 3.35
N GLU A 791 -39.93 -25.33 2.87
CA GLU A 791 -38.55 -25.63 3.32
C GLU A 791 -37.64 -24.45 2.97
N ALA A 792 -36.78 -24.02 3.92
CA ALA A 792 -35.95 -22.87 3.75
C ALA A 792 -34.91 -23.08 2.64
N ASP A 793 -34.82 -22.18 1.67
CA ASP A 793 -33.84 -22.18 0.61
C ASP A 793 -32.72 -21.16 0.94
N PRO A 794 -31.54 -21.61 1.38
CA PRO A 794 -30.45 -20.73 1.78
C PRO A 794 -29.86 -19.89 0.63
N LYS A 795 -30.17 -20.24 -0.62
CA LYS A 795 -29.69 -19.49 -1.81
C LYS A 795 -30.57 -18.29 -2.16
N LYS A 796 -31.78 -18.22 -1.60
CA LYS A 796 -32.70 -17.12 -1.87
C LYS A 796 -32.56 -16.02 -0.83
N PHE A 797 -32.49 -14.78 -1.31
CA PHE A 797 -32.47 -13.60 -0.43
C PHE A 797 -33.81 -13.45 0.31
N TYR A 798 -34.94 -13.74 -0.37
CA TYR A 798 -36.28 -13.84 0.22
C TYR A 798 -37.08 -14.94 -0.45
N GLU A 799 -38.07 -15.45 0.27
CA GLU A 799 -39.02 -16.43 -0.23
C GLU A 799 -40.36 -15.74 -0.50
N GLU A 800 -40.97 -16.02 -1.67
CA GLU A 800 -42.29 -15.51 -1.99
C GLU A 800 -43.35 -16.48 -1.50
N ILE A 801 -44.22 -16.00 -0.65
CA ILE A 801 -45.26 -16.83 -0.02
C ILE A 801 -46.64 -16.16 -0.13
N LYS A 802 -47.67 -16.99 -0.24
CA LYS A 802 -49.07 -16.51 -0.24
C LYS A 802 -49.66 -16.75 1.13
N GLY A 803 -50.38 -15.75 1.66
CA GLY A 803 -51.07 -15.82 2.95
C GLY A 803 -52.50 -15.26 2.85
N LYS A 804 -53.26 -15.54 3.91
CA LYS A 804 -54.62 -15.01 4.09
C LYS A 804 -54.71 -14.29 5.41
N CYS A 805 -55.44 -13.18 5.42
CA CYS A 805 -55.86 -12.43 6.60
C CYS A 805 -57.22 -12.91 7.05
N LEU A 806 -57.26 -13.66 8.17
CA LEU A 806 -58.48 -14.29 8.71
C LEU A 806 -58.88 -13.64 10.05
#